data_e7d3b6cd1b209ed0c8fa6ecb7b982b71
#
_entry.id   e7d3b6cd1b209ed0c8fa6ecb7b982b71
#
_cell.length_a   1.000
_cell.length_b   1.000
_cell.length_c   1.000
_cell.angle_alpha   90.00
_cell.angle_beta   90.00
_cell.angle_gamma   90.00
#
_symmetry.space_group_name_H-M   'P 1'
#
loop_
_entity.id
_entity.type
_entity.pdbx_description
1 polymer ?
#
loop_
_entity_poly.entity_id
_entity_poly.type
_entity_poly.pdbx_seq_one_letter_code
_entity_poly.pdbx_strand_id
1 'polypeptide(L)'
;IQGMRTGGPYKLTVSYVGYQSAVFTGIMLELGNTYTQNVKLHPSSELLDEVVVVADAKTQSGAATNFSANAIENTPTVDRNIYDIVKNSPLAMTSKNGGITFVGSNNRYNSFQIDGTVANDVFGLSAGGTNGAQTGANPISMDAIQEIQVVVAPYDVRQSGFTGGGINAITKQGTNETHGSAYTYFNNQNMYGKYSAVRGYEKSPMSQQFDRTYGGTLGGAIIKNKLFYFVSAEGKKNSYPSSTYPGYTTNYITSTTAKLIADQYKKLTGIEETYGERDIEQKSFGLLARVDWNISEKHKLAVRYQHNNSYKDVYGANSTTYYFGNSGYRMNNKMNSVVAELNSRLGDNLYNELRASGTFVRDFRDTEYSGPCVQISNVTGGDGETKITANIGTEFSSGANKLNQDVYSFEDNLSWYLGNHTLTFGTHNEIYKISNLFIQASEGAWYYNSLDYFLQDKPYKFTYKYSDPDMTGGNLKYAPVMKAGQFGFYAQDKWVVSRDFNFTYGIRFDIPLLFNKPTVNPTFNDFAAGRNMGVRVGETPSAKLMVSPRVGFSWYTDEEHRTLIRGGVGIFTGRVPFVWLSNSFNNTGMEQKGTTLQPKDESGKNDTNEAPSLGEYKDNPLAAATGSMKQDIVTTDKKFKYPQVLRANLAWEQFLPGDVKMTLEGVYSKTMNNVFFENLALVENGQVYAVPGVEVSASPSYKVQAGDYYSIINLKNTNKGYSYALSALLEKHFGFGLDMSASYTFGHSKSVNDGTSSVAYSNWKYNYSRDTNSGNELGFSKFDIPHRVMAQVAYTTPKYWNNWMSTSISVIYNGFSGNRYSLTMNETSDFNGDGQKGNSLLYIPTDEELD
;
A
#
# COMPACT_ATOMS: atom_id res chain seq x y z
N ILE A 1 24.53 12.90 24.48
CA ILE A 1 23.97 11.64 24.98
C ILE A 1 23.33 10.96 23.78
N GLN A 2 23.63 9.67 23.58
CA GLN A 2 23.19 8.96 22.36
C GLN A 2 22.43 7.70 22.74
N GLY A 3 21.70 7.14 21.77
CA GLY A 3 20.85 5.97 21.99
C GLY A 3 19.73 6.26 23.00
N MET A 4 19.35 7.54 23.11
CA MET A 4 18.16 7.93 23.85
C MET A 4 16.91 7.52 23.05
N ARG A 5 15.87 7.11 23.73
CA ARG A 5 14.60 6.71 23.15
C ARG A 5 13.78 7.95 22.80
N THR A 6 12.95 7.88 21.78
CA THR A 6 11.97 8.92 21.49
C THR A 6 10.92 9.02 22.60
N GLY A 7 10.29 10.18 22.73
CA GLY A 7 9.36 10.50 23.82
C GLY A 7 10.06 11.22 24.98
N GLY A 8 9.54 11.08 26.17
CA GLY A 8 9.99 11.78 27.38
C GLY A 8 8.82 11.85 28.38
N PRO A 9 8.77 12.85 29.30
CA PRO A 9 9.78 13.93 29.46
C PRO A 9 11.08 13.47 30.11
N TYR A 10 12.21 13.92 29.55
CA TYR A 10 13.53 13.70 30.14
C TYR A 10 13.96 14.88 31.01
N LYS A 11 14.81 14.57 31.97
CA LYS A 11 15.51 15.55 32.81
C LYS A 11 17.00 15.48 32.50
N LEU A 12 17.60 16.61 32.06
CA LEU A 12 19.02 16.76 31.85
C LEU A 12 19.61 17.56 33.01
N THR A 13 20.56 17.00 33.69
CA THR A 13 21.31 17.74 34.72
C THR A 13 22.79 17.87 34.26
N VAL A 14 23.27 19.09 34.19
CA VAL A 14 24.67 19.44 33.85
C VAL A 14 25.36 19.99 35.07
N SER A 15 26.43 19.34 35.50
CA SER A 15 27.21 19.77 36.68
C SER A 15 28.68 19.83 36.33
N TYR A 16 29.36 20.79 36.93
CA TYR A 16 30.82 20.94 36.84
C TYR A 16 31.37 21.40 38.18
N VAL A 17 32.54 20.94 38.53
CA VAL A 17 33.15 21.28 39.82
C VAL A 17 33.39 22.79 39.92
N GLY A 18 32.88 23.42 41.01
CA GLY A 18 32.95 24.88 41.22
C GLY A 18 31.84 25.68 40.56
N TYR A 19 30.87 25.04 39.89
CA TYR A 19 29.72 25.68 39.26
C TYR A 19 28.41 25.13 39.80
N GLN A 20 27.32 25.91 39.70
CA GLN A 20 26.00 25.46 40.03
C GLN A 20 25.51 24.49 38.96
N SER A 21 24.80 23.44 39.36
CA SER A 21 24.19 22.51 38.43
C SER A 21 23.01 23.14 37.68
N ALA A 22 23.02 23.08 36.35
CA ALA A 22 21.88 23.45 35.52
C ALA A 22 20.98 22.24 35.31
N VAL A 23 19.66 22.43 35.51
CA VAL A 23 18.68 21.37 35.38
C VAL A 23 17.66 21.77 34.31
N PHE A 24 17.46 20.90 33.32
CA PHE A 24 16.48 21.05 32.23
C PHE A 24 15.47 19.93 32.35
N THR A 25 14.19 20.28 32.37
CA THR A 25 13.10 19.32 32.49
C THR A 25 12.14 19.43 31.31
N GLY A 26 11.26 18.45 31.11
CA GLY A 26 10.28 18.50 30.03
C GLY A 26 10.84 18.20 28.63
N ILE A 27 12.09 17.69 28.53
CA ILE A 27 12.70 17.41 27.23
C ILE A 27 12.00 16.23 26.56
N MET A 28 11.43 16.50 25.39
CA MET A 28 10.81 15.49 24.50
C MET A 28 11.75 15.21 23.34
N LEU A 29 12.03 13.94 23.06
CA LEU A 29 12.89 13.52 21.96
C LEU A 29 12.03 12.94 20.84
N GLU A 30 12.23 13.46 19.62
CA GLU A 30 11.53 13.03 18.43
C GLU A 30 12.44 12.22 17.50
N LEU A 31 11.87 11.27 16.76
CA LEU A 31 12.61 10.46 15.81
C LEU A 31 13.20 11.33 14.68
N GLY A 32 14.47 11.08 14.35
CA GLY A 32 15.17 11.82 13.29
C GLY A 32 15.65 13.21 13.69
N ASN A 33 15.28 13.71 14.87
CA ASN A 33 15.75 14.99 15.41
C ASN A 33 16.90 14.81 16.40
N THR A 34 17.81 15.78 16.43
CA THR A 34 18.82 15.91 17.47
C THR A 34 18.40 17.04 18.40
N TYR A 35 18.13 16.74 19.66
CA TYR A 35 17.90 17.76 20.67
C TYR A 35 19.25 18.38 21.07
N THR A 36 19.39 19.69 20.95
CA THR A 36 20.59 20.42 21.31
C THR A 36 20.29 21.39 22.47
N GLN A 37 20.97 21.22 23.60
CA GLN A 37 20.84 22.10 24.76
C GLN A 37 22.17 22.83 25.01
N ASN A 38 22.18 24.13 24.77
CA ASN A 38 23.31 24.97 25.14
C ASN A 38 23.21 25.31 26.64
N VAL A 39 24.27 25.09 27.34
CA VAL A 39 24.34 25.28 28.81
C VAL A 39 25.42 26.30 29.18
N LYS A 40 25.02 27.35 29.90
CA LYS A 40 25.95 28.29 30.54
C LYS A 40 25.90 28.03 32.05
N LEU A 41 26.96 27.51 32.58
CA LEU A 41 27.08 27.29 34.02
C LEU A 41 27.57 28.58 34.74
N HIS A 42 27.02 28.87 35.92
CA HIS A 42 27.38 29.99 36.74
C HIS A 42 28.27 29.51 37.92
N PRO A 43 29.31 30.26 38.31
CA PRO A 43 30.12 29.91 39.47
C PRO A 43 29.28 29.73 40.74
N SER A 44 29.61 28.77 41.58
CA SER A 44 28.86 28.46 42.81
C SER A 44 28.80 29.57 43.84
N SER A 45 29.58 30.67 43.64
CA SER A 45 29.56 31.86 44.47
C SER A 45 28.44 32.86 44.15
N GLU A 46 27.70 32.67 43.05
CA GLU A 46 26.55 33.52 42.67
C GLU A 46 25.25 32.81 43.04
N LEU A 47 24.44 33.42 43.90
CA LEU A 47 23.08 32.98 44.22
C LEU A 47 22.13 33.38 43.06
N LEU A 48 21.80 32.44 42.17
CA LEU A 48 20.77 32.58 41.16
C LEU A 48 19.77 31.41 41.30
N ASP A 49 18.51 31.73 41.11
CA ASP A 49 17.43 30.75 41.09
C ASP A 49 17.61 29.71 39.94
N GLU A 50 17.11 28.50 40.14
CA GLU A 50 17.14 27.39 39.17
C GLU A 50 16.46 27.84 37.85
N VAL A 51 17.25 27.99 36.78
CA VAL A 51 16.72 28.39 35.48
C VAL A 51 16.22 27.14 34.77
N VAL A 52 14.90 27.01 34.66
CA VAL A 52 14.25 26.00 33.82
C VAL A 52 14.11 26.60 32.41
N VAL A 53 14.93 26.16 31.47
CA VAL A 53 14.82 26.56 30.07
C VAL A 53 14.28 25.38 29.27
N VAL A 54 13.13 25.59 28.59
CA VAL A 54 12.59 24.65 27.59
C VAL A 54 13.12 25.13 26.24
N ALA A 55 14.04 24.42 25.64
CA ALA A 55 14.54 24.70 24.30
C ALA A 55 14.17 23.57 23.34
N ASP A 56 13.50 23.93 22.26
CA ASP A 56 13.12 22.98 21.19
C ASP A 56 13.87 23.39 19.91
N ALA A 57 15.01 22.77 19.67
CA ALA A 57 15.82 22.98 18.46
C ALA A 57 15.65 21.80 17.49
N LYS A 58 14.79 21.93 16.49
CA LYS A 58 14.62 20.93 15.42
C LYS A 58 15.77 21.02 14.41
N THR A 59 16.46 19.90 14.17
CA THR A 59 17.59 19.84 13.22
C THR A 59 17.27 19.05 11.94
N GLN A 60 16.02 18.77 11.67
CA GLN A 60 15.60 17.96 10.53
C GLN A 60 15.69 18.77 9.23
N SER A 61 16.43 18.27 8.22
CA SER A 61 16.63 18.95 6.93
C SER A 61 15.55 18.65 5.88
N GLY A 62 14.89 17.50 5.96
CA GLY A 62 13.95 17.01 4.94
C GLY A 62 12.49 17.31 5.24
N ALA A 63 11.62 17.02 4.27
CA ALA A 63 10.16 17.06 4.41
C ALA A 63 9.68 15.92 5.30
N ALA A 64 9.29 16.22 6.54
CA ALA A 64 8.78 15.24 7.49
C ALA A 64 7.74 15.85 8.45
N THR A 65 6.85 14.99 8.94
CA THR A 65 5.84 15.31 9.96
C THR A 65 5.91 14.24 11.04
N ASN A 66 6.02 14.66 12.31
CA ASN A 66 6.01 13.77 13.46
C ASN A 66 4.69 13.93 14.23
N PHE A 67 4.10 12.82 14.64
CA PHE A 67 2.90 12.76 15.48
C PHE A 67 3.29 12.08 16.80
N SER A 68 3.30 12.85 17.89
CA SER A 68 3.54 12.32 19.24
C SER A 68 2.38 11.46 19.74
N ALA A 69 2.58 10.72 20.83
CA ALA A 69 1.53 9.93 21.48
C ALA A 69 0.28 10.78 21.79
N ASN A 70 0.46 11.99 22.32
CA ASN A 70 -0.66 12.90 22.60
C ASN A 70 -1.40 13.33 21.33
N ALA A 71 -0.67 13.62 20.24
CA ALA A 71 -1.29 13.95 18.96
C ALA A 71 -2.10 12.76 18.41
N ILE A 72 -1.59 11.55 18.55
CA ILE A 72 -2.26 10.32 18.14
C ILE A 72 -3.54 10.10 18.96
N GLU A 73 -3.48 10.23 20.29
CA GLU A 73 -4.62 10.05 21.19
C GLU A 73 -5.71 11.11 20.97
N ASN A 74 -5.35 12.36 20.69
CA ASN A 74 -6.29 13.47 20.50
C ASN A 74 -6.83 13.59 19.07
N THR A 75 -6.32 12.79 18.12
CA THR A 75 -6.82 12.80 16.74
C THR A 75 -8.03 11.89 16.60
N PRO A 76 -9.21 12.41 16.21
CA PRO A 76 -10.37 11.58 15.92
C PRO A 76 -10.09 10.61 14.78
N THR A 77 -10.45 9.35 14.98
CA THR A 77 -10.30 8.29 13.99
C THR A 77 -11.66 7.63 13.74
N VAL A 78 -11.92 7.21 12.50
CA VAL A 78 -13.13 6.46 12.16
C VAL A 78 -12.94 4.98 12.42
N ASP A 79 -11.83 4.43 11.91
CA ASP A 79 -11.55 2.99 11.95
C ASP A 79 -10.40 2.63 12.89
N ARG A 80 -9.87 3.59 13.66
CA ARG A 80 -8.65 3.45 14.47
C ARG A 80 -7.47 2.93 13.65
N ASN A 81 -7.35 3.43 12.42
CA ASN A 81 -6.28 3.05 11.51
C ASN A 81 -5.16 4.11 11.57
N ILE A 82 -3.91 3.65 11.50
CA ILE A 82 -2.73 4.54 11.46
C ILE A 82 -2.82 5.57 10.32
N TYR A 83 -3.50 5.24 9.22
CA TYR A 83 -3.70 6.17 8.11
C TYR A 83 -4.62 7.34 8.46
N ASP A 84 -5.49 7.19 9.48
CA ASP A 84 -6.29 8.30 10.00
C ASP A 84 -5.42 9.40 10.63
N ILE A 85 -4.25 9.01 11.14
CA ILE A 85 -3.24 9.96 11.66
C ILE A 85 -2.37 10.51 10.51
N VAL A 86 -1.83 9.61 9.68
CA VAL A 86 -0.91 9.98 8.59
C VAL A 86 -1.52 10.95 7.59
N LYS A 87 -2.83 10.82 7.31
CA LYS A 87 -3.54 11.78 6.43
C LYS A 87 -3.59 13.20 6.97
N ASN A 88 -3.24 13.46 8.24
CA ASN A 88 -3.13 14.81 8.78
C ASN A 88 -1.77 15.48 8.45
N SER A 89 -0.84 14.78 7.79
CA SER A 89 0.31 15.42 7.17
C SER A 89 -0.13 16.18 5.90
N PRO A 90 0.31 17.44 5.69
CA PRO A 90 -0.07 18.23 4.51
C PRO A 90 0.29 17.56 3.16
N LEU A 91 1.38 16.77 3.12
CA LEU A 91 1.87 16.09 1.91
C LEU A 91 1.27 14.69 1.69
N ALA A 92 0.46 14.18 2.63
CA ALA A 92 -0.18 12.87 2.57
C ALA A 92 -1.63 13.00 2.13
N MET A 93 -2.08 12.17 1.20
CA MET A 93 -3.44 12.15 0.67
C MET A 93 -4.01 10.74 0.67
N THR A 94 -5.32 10.59 0.81
CA THR A 94 -5.99 9.30 0.69
C THR A 94 -6.38 9.05 -0.77
N SER A 95 -5.93 7.93 -1.32
CA SER A 95 -6.35 7.49 -2.66
C SER A 95 -7.77 6.95 -2.66
N LYS A 96 -8.40 6.87 -3.84
CA LYS A 96 -9.75 6.29 -4.03
C LYS A 96 -9.90 4.89 -3.39
N ASN A 97 -8.81 4.11 -3.34
CA ASN A 97 -8.81 2.75 -2.81
C ASN A 97 -8.41 2.67 -1.32
N GLY A 98 -8.40 3.79 -0.60
CA GLY A 98 -8.11 3.86 0.84
C GLY A 98 -6.61 3.83 1.21
N GLY A 99 -5.69 3.73 0.25
CA GLY A 99 -4.25 3.82 0.50
C GLY A 99 -3.78 5.27 0.64
N ILE A 100 -2.66 5.49 1.32
CA ILE A 100 -2.02 6.80 1.40
C ILE A 100 -1.10 7.03 0.21
N THR A 101 -1.18 8.20 -0.40
CA THR A 101 -0.26 8.68 -1.44
C THR A 101 0.49 9.90 -0.93
N PHE A 102 1.72 10.07 -1.38
CA PHE A 102 2.52 11.24 -1.06
C PHE A 102 2.88 11.98 -2.35
N VAL A 103 2.54 13.27 -2.40
CA VAL A 103 2.83 14.13 -3.57
C VAL A 103 2.37 13.50 -4.89
N GLY A 104 1.18 12.87 -4.89
CA GLY A 104 0.58 12.25 -6.07
C GLY A 104 1.30 10.99 -6.60
N SER A 105 2.12 10.32 -5.78
CA SER A 105 2.76 9.05 -6.13
C SER A 105 1.85 7.86 -5.87
N ASN A 106 2.09 6.73 -6.55
CA ASN A 106 1.39 5.49 -6.28
C ASN A 106 1.69 4.99 -4.85
N ASN A 107 0.66 4.63 -4.09
CA ASN A 107 0.77 4.10 -2.73
C ASN A 107 1.64 2.84 -2.60
N ARG A 108 1.79 2.02 -3.66
CA ARG A 108 2.68 0.85 -3.70
C ARG A 108 4.16 1.20 -3.57
N TYR A 109 4.54 2.46 -3.81
CA TYR A 109 5.91 2.95 -3.69
C TYR A 109 6.23 3.55 -2.31
N ASN A 110 5.32 3.45 -1.35
CA ASN A 110 5.55 3.87 0.03
C ASN A 110 6.31 2.80 0.81
N SER A 111 7.03 3.23 1.85
CA SER A 111 7.58 2.36 2.89
C SER A 111 6.76 2.53 4.17
N PHE A 112 6.34 1.42 4.75
CA PHE A 112 5.77 1.37 6.09
C PHE A 112 6.69 0.57 7.00
N GLN A 113 7.10 1.16 8.11
CA GLN A 113 8.03 0.56 9.06
C GLN A 113 7.46 0.59 10.47
N ILE A 114 7.83 -0.39 11.27
CA ILE A 114 7.58 -0.43 12.71
C ILE A 114 8.93 -0.61 13.39
N ASP A 115 9.35 0.37 14.20
CA ASP A 115 10.70 0.47 14.78
C ASP A 115 11.80 0.29 13.72
N GLY A 116 11.65 0.93 12.55
CA GLY A 116 12.59 0.85 11.43
C GLY A 116 12.57 -0.46 10.63
N THR A 117 11.74 -1.44 11.03
CA THR A 117 11.62 -2.72 10.31
C THR A 117 10.44 -2.67 9.33
N VAL A 118 10.66 -3.15 8.12
CA VAL A 118 9.67 -3.15 7.04
C VAL A 118 8.42 -3.97 7.41
N ALA A 119 7.26 -3.35 7.36
CA ALA A 119 5.94 -3.94 7.59
C ALA A 119 5.01 -3.78 6.37
N ASN A 120 5.58 -3.49 5.20
CA ASN A 120 4.87 -3.42 3.93
C ASN A 120 4.30 -4.78 3.50
N ASP A 121 3.23 -4.73 2.73
CA ASP A 121 2.93 -5.76 1.74
C ASP A 121 3.91 -5.59 0.56
N VAL A 122 5.05 -6.29 0.63
CA VAL A 122 6.11 -6.17 -0.38
C VAL A 122 5.71 -6.75 -1.73
N PHE A 123 4.71 -7.64 -1.75
CA PHE A 123 4.16 -8.16 -2.99
C PHE A 123 3.29 -7.12 -3.70
N GLY A 124 2.56 -6.29 -2.95
CA GLY A 124 1.85 -5.14 -3.50
C GLY A 124 0.40 -5.41 -3.92
N LEU A 125 -0.30 -6.36 -3.32
CA LEU A 125 -1.73 -6.58 -3.56
C LEU A 125 -2.62 -5.63 -2.77
N SER A 126 -2.18 -5.25 -1.58
CA SER A 126 -2.95 -4.41 -0.68
C SER A 126 -2.96 -2.94 -1.12
N ALA A 127 -4.14 -2.36 -1.29
CA ALA A 127 -4.30 -0.92 -1.51
C ALA A 127 -3.79 -0.08 -0.32
N GLY A 128 -3.88 -0.58 0.90
CA GLY A 128 -3.32 0.05 2.09
C GLY A 128 -1.79 -0.04 2.18
N GLY A 129 -1.13 -0.88 1.37
CA GLY A 129 0.33 -1.01 1.32
C GLY A 129 0.96 -1.76 2.50
N THR A 130 0.17 -2.26 3.46
CA THR A 130 0.65 -2.99 4.63
C THR A 130 0.12 -4.42 4.69
N ASN A 131 0.84 -5.28 5.39
CA ASN A 131 0.38 -6.64 5.67
C ASN A 131 -0.96 -6.61 6.44
N GLY A 132 -1.91 -7.47 6.01
CA GLY A 132 -3.26 -7.54 6.59
C GLY A 132 -4.26 -6.50 6.06
N ALA A 133 -3.85 -5.49 5.30
CA ALA A 133 -4.78 -4.46 4.83
C ALA A 133 -5.81 -4.97 3.80
N GLN A 134 -5.58 -6.10 3.12
CA GLN A 134 -6.60 -6.74 2.28
C GLN A 134 -7.81 -7.24 3.11
N THR A 135 -7.59 -7.59 4.37
CA THR A 135 -8.64 -7.97 5.32
C THR A 135 -9.12 -6.80 6.17
N GLY A 136 -8.59 -5.58 5.95
CA GLY A 136 -8.87 -4.38 6.73
C GLY A 136 -8.26 -4.41 8.14
N ALA A 137 -7.27 -5.29 8.39
CA ALA A 137 -6.54 -5.32 9.65
C ALA A 137 -5.49 -4.19 9.70
N ASN A 138 -5.35 -3.58 10.88
CA ASN A 138 -4.27 -2.65 11.15
C ASN A 138 -2.94 -3.40 11.30
N PRO A 139 -1.83 -2.87 10.78
CA PRO A 139 -0.52 -3.47 10.97
C PRO A 139 -0.07 -3.46 12.43
N ILE A 140 -0.52 -2.50 13.23
CA ILE A 140 -0.25 -2.33 14.65
C ILE A 140 -1.42 -1.61 15.33
N SER A 141 -1.73 -1.95 16.59
CA SER A 141 -2.72 -1.19 17.38
C SER A 141 -2.24 0.23 17.64
N MET A 142 -3.14 1.21 17.53
CA MET A 142 -2.87 2.63 17.81
C MET A 142 -2.31 2.84 19.22
N ASP A 143 -2.82 2.11 20.22
CA ASP A 143 -2.40 2.22 21.62
C ASP A 143 -0.99 1.64 21.88
N ALA A 144 -0.46 0.86 20.95
CA ALA A 144 0.92 0.38 21.00
C ALA A 144 1.95 1.38 20.45
N ILE A 145 1.50 2.52 19.86
CA ILE A 145 2.36 3.46 19.17
C ILE A 145 2.74 4.61 20.10
N GLN A 146 4.03 4.91 20.18
CA GLN A 146 4.61 6.06 20.89
C GLN A 146 4.69 7.29 20.01
N GLU A 147 5.06 7.10 18.73
CA GLU A 147 5.28 8.16 17.76
C GLU A 147 5.08 7.63 16.34
N ILE A 148 4.56 8.47 15.44
CA ILE A 148 4.54 8.21 14.01
C ILE A 148 5.35 9.30 13.32
N GLN A 149 6.34 8.90 12.55
CA GLN A 149 7.07 9.79 11.65
C GLN A 149 6.65 9.53 10.21
N VAL A 150 6.29 10.59 9.51
CA VAL A 150 6.01 10.59 8.07
C VAL A 150 7.13 11.36 7.38
N VAL A 151 7.79 10.76 6.38
CA VAL A 151 8.88 11.38 5.63
C VAL A 151 8.61 11.32 4.14
N VAL A 152 8.82 12.43 3.46
CA VAL A 152 8.64 12.50 2.00
C VAL A 152 9.99 12.70 1.30
N ALA A 153 10.87 13.51 1.84
CA ALA A 153 12.21 13.77 1.31
C ALA A 153 13.28 13.66 2.40
N PRO A 154 13.58 12.47 2.93
CA PRO A 154 14.61 12.30 3.95
C PRO A 154 16.00 12.31 3.32
N TYR A 155 16.87 13.21 3.78
CA TYR A 155 18.27 13.24 3.31
C TYR A 155 19.19 12.33 4.12
N ASP A 156 18.70 11.72 5.19
CA ASP A 156 19.40 10.65 5.89
C ASP A 156 19.43 9.39 4.99
N VAL A 157 20.63 8.92 4.67
CA VAL A 157 20.85 7.78 3.75
C VAL A 157 20.41 6.43 4.31
N ARG A 158 20.17 6.33 5.64
CA ARG A 158 19.59 5.14 6.28
C ARG A 158 18.15 4.89 5.81
N GLN A 159 17.41 5.96 5.55
CA GLN A 159 16.03 5.87 5.08
C GLN A 159 15.97 5.56 3.58
N SER A 160 15.35 4.44 3.22
CA SER A 160 15.33 3.92 1.85
C SER A 160 14.11 3.02 1.58
N GLY A 161 14.08 2.45 0.38
CA GLY A 161 13.06 1.48 -0.01
C GLY A 161 11.75 2.11 -0.50
N PHE A 162 11.71 3.41 -0.79
CA PHE A 162 10.52 4.11 -1.30
C PHE A 162 10.87 5.25 -2.27
N THR A 163 9.97 5.48 -3.21
CA THR A 163 9.92 6.66 -4.08
C THR A 163 8.63 7.47 -3.86
N GLY A 164 7.71 6.98 -3.06
CA GLY A 164 6.57 7.70 -2.49
C GLY A 164 6.96 8.43 -1.22
N GLY A 165 6.45 7.99 -0.09
CA GLY A 165 6.82 8.44 1.26
C GLY A 165 7.11 7.29 2.20
N GLY A 166 7.76 7.59 3.31
CA GLY A 166 8.01 6.65 4.40
C GLY A 166 7.12 6.96 5.61
N ILE A 167 6.57 5.94 6.21
CA ILE A 167 5.84 6.00 7.47
C ILE A 167 6.56 5.09 8.45
N ASN A 168 7.04 5.61 9.56
CA ASN A 168 7.68 4.84 10.61
C ASN A 168 6.90 5.00 11.92
N ALA A 169 6.35 3.90 12.43
CA ALA A 169 5.69 3.85 13.73
C ALA A 169 6.66 3.32 14.79
N ILE A 170 6.87 4.08 15.84
CA ILE A 170 7.70 3.70 16.99
C ILE A 170 6.79 3.10 18.06
N THR A 171 7.12 1.91 18.55
CA THR A 171 6.33 1.22 19.56
C THR A 171 6.60 1.76 20.96
N LYS A 172 5.55 1.75 21.79
CA LYS A 172 5.69 1.96 23.25
C LYS A 172 6.55 0.86 23.85
N GLN A 173 7.11 1.13 25.02
CA GLN A 173 8.01 0.24 25.76
C GLN A 173 7.68 0.28 27.25
N GLY A 174 8.22 -0.67 28.00
CA GLY A 174 8.12 -0.68 29.45
C GLY A 174 8.99 0.41 30.10
N THR A 175 8.54 0.90 31.25
CA THR A 175 9.26 1.85 32.12
C THR A 175 9.46 1.25 33.50
N ASN A 176 10.10 1.99 34.41
CA ASN A 176 10.23 1.52 35.82
C ASN A 176 8.91 1.47 36.57
N GLU A 177 7.91 2.20 36.10
CA GLU A 177 6.55 2.19 36.60
C GLU A 177 5.69 1.32 35.69
N THR A 178 4.75 0.59 36.28
CA THR A 178 3.81 -0.22 35.51
C THR A 178 2.68 0.66 35.02
N HIS A 179 2.47 0.70 33.72
CA HIS A 179 1.39 1.41 33.05
C HIS A 179 0.61 0.44 32.17
N GLY A 180 -0.70 0.66 32.09
CA GLY A 180 -1.55 -0.13 31.22
C GLY A 180 -2.77 0.65 30.78
N SER A 181 -3.41 0.18 29.72
CA SER A 181 -4.69 0.67 29.23
C SER A 181 -5.62 -0.49 28.92
N ALA A 182 -6.91 -0.26 29.09
CA ALA A 182 -7.95 -1.14 28.57
C ALA A 182 -9.01 -0.27 27.90
N TYR A 183 -9.44 -0.66 26.72
CA TYR A 183 -10.39 0.13 25.93
C TYR A 183 -11.35 -0.75 25.16
N THR A 184 -12.53 -0.18 24.90
CA THR A 184 -13.51 -0.75 23.98
C THR A 184 -14.12 0.36 23.14
N TYR A 185 -14.36 0.04 21.87
CA TYR A 185 -15.12 0.86 20.95
C TYR A 185 -16.24 0.01 20.39
N PHE A 186 -17.41 0.59 20.27
CA PHE A 186 -18.55 -0.09 19.68
C PHE A 186 -19.40 0.89 18.89
N ASN A 187 -19.96 0.38 17.82
CA ASN A 187 -20.93 1.07 16.98
C ASN A 187 -21.97 0.06 16.50
N ASN A 188 -23.20 0.49 16.29
CA ASN A 188 -24.25 -0.33 15.69
C ASN A 188 -25.24 0.54 14.91
N GLN A 189 -26.19 -0.09 14.20
CA GLN A 189 -27.15 0.60 13.33
C GLN A 189 -27.96 1.70 14.06
N ASN A 190 -28.21 1.58 15.36
CA ASN A 190 -29.01 2.55 16.11
C ASN A 190 -28.26 3.89 16.34
N MET A 191 -26.92 3.88 16.19
CA MET A 191 -26.07 5.05 16.39
C MET A 191 -25.94 5.92 15.11
N TYR A 192 -26.39 5.41 13.96
CA TYR A 192 -26.34 6.16 12.68
C TYR A 192 -27.57 7.02 12.42
N GLY A 193 -28.68 6.80 13.16
CA GLY A 193 -29.95 7.47 12.88
C GLY A 193 -30.61 6.97 11.60
N LYS A 194 -31.55 7.76 11.08
CA LYS A 194 -32.28 7.45 9.86
C LYS A 194 -31.60 8.12 8.66
N TYR A 195 -31.44 7.38 7.60
CA TYR A 195 -30.72 7.79 6.42
C TYR A 195 -31.58 7.63 5.15
N SER A 196 -31.40 8.54 4.19
CA SER A 196 -31.88 8.39 2.82
C SER A 196 -30.76 8.72 1.84
N ALA A 197 -30.45 7.80 0.93
CA ALA A 197 -29.45 8.01 -0.13
C ALA A 197 -29.91 9.02 -1.18
N VAL A 198 -31.23 9.24 -1.30
CA VAL A 198 -31.82 10.11 -2.32
C VAL A 198 -32.62 11.21 -1.64
N ARG A 199 -32.34 12.45 -2.01
CA ARG A 199 -33.04 13.63 -1.50
C ARG A 199 -34.52 13.56 -1.85
N GLY A 200 -35.41 13.70 -0.83
CA GLY A 200 -36.87 13.67 -1.03
C GLY A 200 -37.52 12.31 -0.77
N TYR A 201 -36.74 11.27 -0.53
CA TYR A 201 -37.28 9.95 -0.13
C TYR A 201 -37.31 9.80 1.38
N GLU A 202 -38.19 8.90 1.86
CA GLU A 202 -38.30 8.63 3.30
C GLU A 202 -36.97 8.10 3.86
N LYS A 203 -36.64 8.61 5.05
CA LYS A 203 -35.43 8.16 5.78
C LYS A 203 -35.71 6.82 6.43
N SER A 204 -34.92 5.82 6.07
CA SER A 204 -34.96 4.48 6.67
C SER A 204 -33.85 4.32 7.71
N PRO A 205 -34.04 3.51 8.76
CA PRO A 205 -32.95 3.12 9.66
C PRO A 205 -31.94 2.29 8.88
N MET A 206 -30.70 2.32 9.33
CA MET A 206 -29.66 1.42 8.79
C MET A 206 -30.02 -0.03 9.09
N SER A 207 -29.68 -0.93 8.18
CA SER A 207 -29.79 -2.39 8.40
C SER A 207 -28.93 -2.82 9.60
N GLN A 208 -29.26 -3.96 10.18
CA GLN A 208 -28.54 -4.49 11.34
C GLN A 208 -27.06 -4.64 11.04
N GLN A 209 -26.24 -3.96 11.83
CA GLN A 209 -24.77 -3.98 11.68
C GLN A 209 -24.09 -3.59 12.98
N PHE A 210 -22.83 -3.98 13.14
CA PHE A 210 -22.03 -3.57 14.28
C PHE A 210 -20.54 -3.50 13.94
N ASP A 211 -19.82 -2.63 14.67
CA ASP A 211 -18.36 -2.59 14.74
C ASP A 211 -17.96 -2.62 16.22
N ARG A 212 -17.08 -3.55 16.60
CA ARG A 212 -16.62 -3.72 17.98
C ARG A 212 -15.12 -3.91 18.00
N THR A 213 -14.43 -3.12 18.82
CA THR A 213 -13.01 -3.24 19.10
C THR A 213 -12.79 -3.37 20.59
N TYR A 214 -11.94 -4.29 21.00
CA TYR A 214 -11.51 -4.50 22.38
C TYR A 214 -9.99 -4.58 22.39
N GLY A 215 -9.35 -3.89 23.33
CA GLY A 215 -7.92 -3.92 23.40
C GLY A 215 -7.38 -3.47 24.74
N GLY A 216 -6.06 -3.63 24.88
CA GLY A 216 -5.37 -3.16 26.05
C GLY A 216 -3.86 -3.26 25.88
N THR A 217 -3.17 -2.52 26.72
CA THR A 217 -1.72 -2.51 26.80
C THR A 217 -1.26 -2.69 28.23
N LEU A 218 -0.10 -3.29 28.44
CA LEU A 218 0.56 -3.40 29.72
C LEU A 218 2.06 -3.31 29.54
N GLY A 219 2.72 -2.42 30.28
CA GLY A 219 4.17 -2.26 30.24
C GLY A 219 4.73 -1.93 31.61
N GLY A 220 5.95 -2.37 31.89
CA GLY A 220 6.59 -2.16 33.16
C GLY A 220 8.01 -2.74 33.23
N ALA A 221 8.61 -2.72 34.44
CA ALA A 221 9.90 -3.34 34.69
C ALA A 221 9.73 -4.74 35.25
N ILE A 222 10.39 -5.74 34.65
CA ILE A 222 10.64 -7.05 35.29
C ILE A 222 11.77 -6.87 36.32
N ILE A 223 12.82 -6.11 35.94
CA ILE A 223 13.92 -5.70 36.83
C ILE A 223 14.10 -4.20 36.60
N LYS A 224 13.90 -3.38 37.65
CA LYS A 224 14.01 -1.92 37.56
C LYS A 224 15.37 -1.51 36.98
N ASN A 225 15.34 -0.53 36.08
CA ASN A 225 16.46 0.00 35.31
C ASN A 225 17.17 -0.98 34.36
N LYS A 226 16.79 -2.27 34.35
CA LYS A 226 17.52 -3.31 33.63
C LYS A 226 16.70 -4.07 32.59
N LEU A 227 15.52 -4.56 32.96
CA LEU A 227 14.71 -5.42 32.10
C LEU A 227 13.25 -4.98 32.12
N PHE A 228 12.73 -4.64 30.94
CA PHE A 228 11.40 -4.10 30.76
C PHE A 228 10.59 -4.95 29.81
N TYR A 229 9.28 -4.89 29.93
CA TYR A 229 8.35 -5.52 29.02
C TYR A 229 7.26 -4.55 28.59
N PHE A 230 6.71 -4.77 27.40
CA PHE A 230 5.51 -4.12 26.90
C PHE A 230 4.72 -5.11 26.07
N VAL A 231 3.41 -5.19 26.31
CA VAL A 231 2.47 -6.06 25.58
C VAL A 231 1.26 -5.23 25.17
N SER A 232 0.80 -5.42 23.94
CA SER A 232 -0.44 -4.87 23.41
C SER A 232 -1.23 -5.96 22.71
N ALA A 233 -2.53 -6.04 22.99
CA ALA A 233 -3.45 -6.94 22.29
C ALA A 233 -4.71 -6.18 21.88
N GLU A 234 -5.17 -6.40 20.64
CA GLU A 234 -6.39 -5.79 20.10
C GLU A 234 -7.16 -6.81 19.27
N GLY A 235 -8.48 -6.91 19.49
CA GLY A 235 -9.40 -7.69 18.68
C GLY A 235 -10.50 -6.79 18.12
N LYS A 236 -10.78 -6.92 16.82
CA LYS A 236 -11.85 -6.19 16.12
C LYS A 236 -12.79 -7.18 15.44
N LYS A 237 -14.09 -6.92 15.50
CA LYS A 237 -15.11 -7.64 14.75
C LYS A 237 -16.14 -6.66 14.20
N ASN A 238 -16.38 -6.70 12.89
CA ASN A 238 -17.40 -5.96 12.18
C ASN A 238 -18.35 -6.94 11.50
N SER A 239 -19.61 -6.57 11.40
CA SER A 239 -20.62 -7.29 10.62
C SER A 239 -21.58 -6.28 10.01
N TYR A 240 -21.88 -6.43 8.72
CA TYR A 240 -22.86 -5.63 7.99
C TYR A 240 -23.53 -6.47 6.90
N PRO A 241 -24.79 -6.19 6.54
CA PRO A 241 -25.52 -7.00 5.55
C PRO A 241 -24.99 -6.74 4.14
N SER A 242 -25.16 -7.73 3.27
CA SER A 242 -24.91 -7.58 1.83
C SER A 242 -25.84 -6.52 1.25
N SER A 243 -25.33 -5.70 0.33
CA SER A 243 -26.08 -4.63 -0.32
C SER A 243 -27.00 -5.13 -1.43
N THR A 244 -26.81 -6.34 -1.92
CA THR A 244 -27.62 -6.96 -2.98
C THR A 244 -28.01 -8.38 -2.57
N TYR A 245 -29.29 -8.69 -2.74
CA TYR A 245 -29.88 -10.02 -2.46
C TYR A 245 -31.10 -10.21 -3.38
N PRO A 246 -31.59 -11.43 -3.59
CA PRO A 246 -32.76 -11.64 -4.44
C PRO A 246 -33.98 -10.87 -3.94
N GLY A 247 -34.54 -10.03 -4.81
CA GLY A 247 -35.71 -9.19 -4.51
C GLY A 247 -35.41 -7.87 -3.79
N TYR A 248 -34.13 -7.45 -3.65
CA TYR A 248 -33.82 -6.13 -3.05
C TYR A 248 -34.35 -4.97 -3.91
N THR A 249 -34.52 -5.18 -5.23
CA THR A 249 -35.23 -4.30 -6.16
C THR A 249 -36.08 -5.14 -7.13
N THR A 250 -37.10 -4.53 -7.71
CA THR A 250 -38.03 -5.22 -8.63
C THR A 250 -37.37 -5.70 -9.92
N ASN A 251 -36.32 -5.00 -10.38
CA ASN A 251 -35.56 -5.35 -11.59
C ASN A 251 -34.40 -6.33 -11.32
N TYR A 252 -34.30 -6.86 -10.12
CA TYR A 252 -33.24 -7.82 -9.77
C TYR A 252 -33.80 -9.26 -9.81
N ILE A 253 -32.90 -10.25 -9.60
CA ILE A 253 -33.31 -11.66 -9.52
C ILE A 253 -34.31 -11.87 -8.38
N THR A 254 -35.33 -12.68 -8.59
CA THR A 254 -36.30 -13.02 -7.53
C THR A 254 -35.80 -14.16 -6.66
N SER A 255 -36.32 -14.29 -5.43
CA SER A 255 -36.02 -15.41 -4.55
C SER A 255 -36.45 -16.76 -5.13
N THR A 256 -37.55 -16.79 -5.91
CA THR A 256 -38.00 -18.01 -6.61
C THR A 256 -37.00 -18.44 -7.68
N THR A 257 -36.50 -17.49 -8.47
CA THR A 257 -35.50 -17.76 -9.51
C THR A 257 -34.17 -18.17 -8.91
N ALA A 258 -33.75 -17.51 -7.81
CA ALA A 258 -32.52 -17.87 -7.10
C ALA A 258 -32.60 -19.30 -6.52
N LYS A 259 -33.76 -19.67 -5.92
CA LYS A 259 -34.02 -21.03 -5.47
C LYS A 259 -33.91 -22.06 -6.58
N LEU A 260 -34.56 -21.80 -7.74
CA LEU A 260 -34.54 -22.70 -8.90
C LEU A 260 -33.10 -22.94 -9.38
N ILE A 261 -32.27 -21.89 -9.45
CA ILE A 261 -30.85 -21.99 -9.83
C ILE A 261 -30.06 -22.80 -8.79
N ALA A 262 -30.27 -22.57 -7.48
CA ALA A 262 -29.60 -23.31 -6.42
C ALA A 262 -29.98 -24.78 -6.43
N ASP A 263 -31.27 -25.09 -6.59
CA ASP A 263 -31.78 -26.50 -6.65
C ASP A 263 -31.17 -27.24 -7.85
N GLN A 264 -31.11 -26.59 -9.01
CA GLN A 264 -30.50 -27.21 -10.22
C GLN A 264 -28.97 -27.39 -10.03
N TYR A 265 -28.29 -26.43 -9.46
CA TYR A 265 -26.85 -26.55 -9.16
C TYR A 265 -26.60 -27.72 -8.20
N LYS A 266 -27.39 -27.83 -7.14
CA LYS A 266 -27.32 -28.97 -6.20
C LYS A 266 -27.61 -30.31 -6.90
N LYS A 267 -28.57 -30.35 -7.79
CA LYS A 267 -28.89 -31.57 -8.59
C LYS A 267 -27.70 -31.98 -9.46
N LEU A 268 -27.01 -31.03 -10.10
CA LEU A 268 -25.89 -31.33 -11.00
C LEU A 268 -24.60 -31.63 -10.25
N THR A 269 -24.32 -30.94 -9.14
CA THR A 269 -23.02 -30.98 -8.44
C THR A 269 -23.04 -31.73 -7.11
N GLY A 270 -24.21 -31.89 -6.48
CA GLY A 270 -24.34 -32.35 -5.11
C GLY A 270 -24.08 -31.27 -4.05
N ILE A 271 -23.65 -30.06 -4.46
CA ILE A 271 -23.28 -28.96 -3.57
C ILE A 271 -24.50 -28.07 -3.29
N GLU A 272 -24.77 -27.81 -2.04
CA GLU A 272 -25.82 -26.90 -1.61
C GLU A 272 -25.31 -25.43 -1.58
N GLU A 273 -26.07 -24.54 -2.20
CA GLU A 273 -25.73 -23.13 -2.26
C GLU A 273 -26.69 -22.27 -1.46
N THR A 274 -26.11 -21.29 -0.76
CA THR A 274 -26.89 -20.30 -0.05
C THR A 274 -27.25 -19.12 -0.95
N TYR A 275 -28.44 -18.59 -0.76
CA TYR A 275 -28.93 -17.38 -1.43
C TYR A 275 -29.76 -16.55 -0.45
N GLY A 276 -29.93 -15.25 -0.76
CA GLY A 276 -30.60 -14.30 0.11
C GLY A 276 -29.68 -13.25 0.68
N GLU A 277 -30.19 -12.51 1.66
CA GLU A 277 -29.41 -11.57 2.44
C GLU A 277 -28.43 -12.33 3.35
N ARG A 278 -27.22 -11.81 3.46
CA ARG A 278 -26.17 -12.41 4.29
C ARG A 278 -25.36 -11.35 5.01
N ASP A 279 -24.79 -11.69 6.13
CA ASP A 279 -23.84 -10.84 6.84
C ASP A 279 -22.44 -11.01 6.27
N ILE A 280 -21.79 -9.88 6.04
CA ILE A 280 -20.39 -9.79 5.64
C ILE A 280 -19.57 -9.53 6.90
N GLU A 281 -18.77 -10.52 7.29
CA GLU A 281 -17.96 -10.43 8.48
C GLU A 281 -16.52 -10.01 8.17
N GLN A 282 -15.96 -9.21 9.08
CA GLN A 282 -14.54 -8.92 9.16
C GLN A 282 -14.08 -9.08 10.60
N LYS A 283 -12.97 -9.81 10.79
CA LYS A 283 -12.39 -10.02 12.12
C LYS A 283 -10.88 -9.89 12.05
N SER A 284 -10.30 -9.27 13.07
CA SER A 284 -8.85 -9.22 13.24
C SER A 284 -8.46 -9.38 14.70
N PHE A 285 -7.29 -9.97 14.92
CA PHE A 285 -6.60 -10.04 16.20
C PHE A 285 -5.14 -9.69 16.00
N GLY A 286 -4.65 -8.70 16.74
CA GLY A 286 -3.26 -8.27 16.76
C GLY A 286 -2.66 -8.43 18.16
N LEU A 287 -1.44 -8.94 18.24
CA LEU A 287 -0.62 -9.05 19.45
C LEU A 287 0.76 -8.47 19.16
N LEU A 288 1.26 -7.63 20.06
CA LEU A 288 2.64 -7.16 20.07
C LEU A 288 3.21 -7.39 21.46
N ALA A 289 4.39 -8.02 21.52
CA ALA A 289 5.14 -8.20 22.75
C ALA A 289 6.58 -7.72 22.52
N ARG A 290 7.09 -6.90 23.44
CA ARG A 290 8.43 -6.30 23.39
C ARG A 290 9.12 -6.49 24.73
N VAL A 291 10.39 -6.82 24.68
CA VAL A 291 11.29 -6.90 25.83
C VAL A 291 12.50 -6.03 25.54
N ASP A 292 12.82 -5.12 26.49
CA ASP A 292 13.96 -4.23 26.42
C ASP A 292 14.91 -4.57 27.57
N TRP A 293 16.12 -4.97 27.24
CA TRP A 293 17.14 -5.38 28.19
C TRP A 293 18.35 -4.44 28.14
N ASN A 294 18.59 -3.69 29.19
CA ASN A 294 19.83 -2.99 29.42
C ASN A 294 20.88 -4.00 29.95
N ILE A 295 21.58 -4.67 28.99
CA ILE A 295 22.58 -5.69 29.30
C ILE A 295 23.68 -5.08 30.17
N SER A 296 24.14 -3.88 29.79
CA SER A 296 25.09 -3.04 30.48
C SER A 296 24.82 -1.56 30.20
N GLU A 297 25.60 -0.65 30.74
CA GLU A 297 25.55 0.77 30.38
C GLU A 297 25.90 1.03 28.91
N LYS A 298 26.62 0.09 28.28
CA LYS A 298 27.07 0.21 26.89
C LYS A 298 26.21 -0.57 25.89
N HIS A 299 25.49 -1.58 26.33
CA HIS A 299 24.72 -2.48 25.43
C HIS A 299 23.27 -2.59 25.85
N LYS A 300 22.38 -2.32 24.93
CA LYS A 300 20.92 -2.43 25.09
C LYS A 300 20.35 -3.31 24.00
N LEU A 301 19.59 -4.34 24.35
CA LEU A 301 18.91 -5.25 23.43
C LEU A 301 17.41 -5.03 23.52
N ALA A 302 16.76 -4.87 22.37
CA ALA A 302 15.31 -4.92 22.27
C ALA A 302 14.91 -6.11 21.40
N VAL A 303 13.94 -6.90 21.86
CA VAL A 303 13.34 -7.99 21.07
C VAL A 303 11.85 -7.76 21.02
N ARG A 304 11.29 -7.79 19.80
CA ARG A 304 9.87 -7.61 19.55
C ARG A 304 9.31 -8.78 18.75
N TYR A 305 8.18 -9.30 19.20
CA TYR A 305 7.34 -10.23 18.45
C TYR A 305 6.02 -9.58 18.13
N GLN A 306 5.54 -9.79 16.91
CA GLN A 306 4.25 -9.30 16.46
C GLN A 306 3.50 -10.42 15.74
N HIS A 307 2.22 -10.55 16.05
CA HIS A 307 1.30 -11.49 15.43
C HIS A 307 0.03 -10.78 14.99
N ASN A 308 -0.39 -11.00 13.73
CA ASN A 308 -1.70 -10.61 13.23
C ASN A 308 -2.39 -11.82 12.62
N ASN A 309 -3.68 -11.98 12.92
CA ASN A 309 -4.55 -12.97 12.30
C ASN A 309 -5.90 -12.30 11.98
N SER A 310 -6.29 -12.33 10.72
CA SER A 310 -7.49 -11.62 10.29
C SER A 310 -8.16 -12.28 9.11
N TYR A 311 -9.47 -12.03 8.96
CA TYR A 311 -10.23 -12.39 7.78
C TYR A 311 -11.27 -11.31 7.43
N LYS A 312 -11.69 -11.33 6.17
CA LYS A 312 -12.80 -10.54 5.65
C LYS A 312 -13.55 -11.35 4.60
N ASP A 313 -14.87 -11.40 4.72
CA ASP A 313 -15.73 -11.95 3.70
C ASP A 313 -15.85 -10.95 2.54
N VAL A 314 -15.71 -11.45 1.32
CA VAL A 314 -15.74 -10.66 0.08
C VAL A 314 -16.78 -11.26 -0.85
N TYR A 315 -17.85 -10.51 -1.10
CA TYR A 315 -18.90 -10.86 -2.04
C TYR A 315 -19.03 -9.79 -3.09
N GLY A 316 -19.28 -10.20 -4.34
CA GLY A 316 -19.63 -9.27 -5.39
C GLY A 316 -20.98 -8.60 -5.07
N ALA A 317 -21.05 -7.29 -5.29
CA ALA A 317 -22.28 -6.52 -5.19
C ALA A 317 -22.42 -5.65 -6.45
N ASN A 318 -23.39 -5.99 -7.31
CA ASN A 318 -23.60 -5.34 -8.59
C ASN A 318 -25.09 -5.37 -8.96
N SER A 319 -25.61 -4.29 -9.53
CA SER A 319 -27.01 -4.18 -9.97
C SER A 319 -27.36 -5.07 -11.18
N THR A 320 -26.37 -5.57 -11.90
CA THR A 320 -26.55 -6.39 -13.09
C THR A 320 -26.07 -7.84 -12.94
N THR A 321 -25.49 -8.17 -11.78
CA THR A 321 -24.93 -9.49 -11.50
C THR A 321 -25.25 -9.94 -10.09
N TYR A 322 -25.82 -11.13 -9.96
CA TYR A 322 -26.08 -11.76 -8.67
C TYR A 322 -25.02 -12.83 -8.36
N TYR A 323 -24.52 -12.82 -7.13
CA TYR A 323 -23.52 -13.76 -6.63
C TYR A 323 -24.13 -14.62 -5.52
N PHE A 324 -24.16 -15.94 -5.72
CA PHE A 324 -24.57 -16.91 -4.71
C PHE A 324 -23.53 -17.03 -3.58
N GLY A 325 -23.83 -17.81 -2.55
CA GLY A 325 -22.99 -17.91 -1.34
C GLY A 325 -21.54 -18.25 -1.63
N ASN A 326 -21.32 -19.31 -2.38
CA ASN A 326 -19.96 -19.76 -2.70
C ASN A 326 -19.27 -18.96 -3.83
N SER A 327 -19.99 -18.06 -4.49
CA SER A 327 -19.41 -17.10 -5.46
C SER A 327 -18.76 -15.89 -4.77
N GLY A 328 -18.66 -15.92 -3.44
CA GLY A 328 -17.77 -15.08 -2.64
C GLY A 328 -16.60 -15.89 -2.11
N TYR A 329 -15.78 -15.26 -1.29
CA TYR A 329 -14.66 -15.90 -0.60
C TYR A 329 -14.35 -15.21 0.72
N ARG A 330 -13.72 -15.93 1.63
CA ARG A 330 -13.09 -15.36 2.81
C ARG A 330 -11.63 -15.10 2.52
N MET A 331 -11.24 -13.82 2.50
CA MET A 331 -9.83 -13.43 2.45
C MET A 331 -9.23 -13.59 3.85
N ASN A 332 -8.18 -14.37 3.98
CA ASN A 332 -7.46 -14.59 5.23
C ASN A 332 -6.07 -13.98 5.16
N ASN A 333 -5.59 -13.47 6.28
CA ASN A 333 -4.21 -13.03 6.48
C ASN A 333 -3.69 -13.52 7.82
N LYS A 334 -2.49 -14.10 7.83
CA LYS A 334 -1.73 -14.44 9.03
C LYS A 334 -0.32 -13.90 8.90
N MET A 335 0.12 -13.10 9.87
CA MET A 335 1.47 -12.53 9.89
C MET A 335 2.13 -12.81 11.23
N ASN A 336 3.41 -13.19 11.19
CA ASN A 336 4.30 -13.25 12.33
C ASN A 336 5.58 -12.48 12.00
N SER A 337 6.04 -11.64 12.90
CA SER A 337 7.29 -10.90 12.76
C SER A 337 8.09 -10.95 14.05
N VAL A 338 9.39 -11.21 13.94
CA VAL A 338 10.35 -11.15 15.03
C VAL A 338 11.43 -10.15 14.67
N VAL A 339 11.78 -9.27 15.59
CA VAL A 339 12.82 -8.24 15.42
C VAL A 339 13.72 -8.26 16.64
N ALA A 340 15.02 -8.25 16.43
CA ALA A 340 16.03 -8.03 17.46
C ALA A 340 16.89 -6.82 17.08
N GLU A 341 17.06 -5.90 18.01
CA GLU A 341 17.86 -4.68 17.85
C GLU A 341 18.85 -4.57 19.00
N LEU A 342 20.14 -4.49 18.67
CA LEU A 342 21.22 -4.29 19.63
C LEU A 342 21.85 -2.91 19.43
N ASN A 343 21.72 -2.07 20.42
CA ASN A 343 22.32 -0.75 20.49
C ASN A 343 23.57 -0.80 21.38
N SER A 344 24.74 -0.43 20.82
CA SER A 344 26.03 -0.59 21.46
C SER A 344 26.86 0.71 21.41
N ARG A 345 27.28 1.18 22.56
CA ARG A 345 28.34 2.20 22.72
C ARG A 345 29.69 1.50 22.72
N LEU A 346 30.37 1.49 21.56
CA LEU A 346 31.65 0.79 21.38
C LEU A 346 32.86 1.59 21.95
N GLY A 347 32.70 2.90 22.10
CA GLY A 347 33.68 3.82 22.65
C GLY A 347 33.03 5.12 23.10
N ASP A 348 33.82 6.14 23.43
CA ASP A 348 33.28 7.44 23.84
C ASP A 348 32.60 8.19 22.68
N ASN A 349 33.06 7.95 21.47
CA ASN A 349 32.63 8.60 20.26
C ASN A 349 32.14 7.62 19.17
N LEU A 350 31.94 6.34 19.50
CA LEU A 350 31.55 5.31 18.54
C LEU A 350 30.28 4.58 19.02
N TYR A 351 29.24 4.62 18.21
CA TYR A 351 27.94 4.00 18.49
C TYR A 351 27.53 3.09 17.33
N ASN A 352 27.01 1.92 17.66
CA ASN A 352 26.52 0.96 16.67
C ASN A 352 25.09 0.55 16.98
N GLU A 353 24.28 0.44 15.93
CA GLU A 353 22.90 -0.07 15.94
C GLU A 353 22.83 -1.24 14.95
N LEU A 354 22.63 -2.42 15.47
CA LEU A 354 22.47 -3.67 14.72
C LEU A 354 21.04 -4.14 14.84
N ARG A 355 20.38 -4.40 13.70
CA ARG A 355 19.01 -4.90 13.65
C ARG A 355 18.90 -6.12 12.73
N ALA A 356 18.17 -7.14 13.17
CA ALA A 356 17.82 -8.30 12.37
C ALA A 356 16.33 -8.61 12.52
N SER A 357 15.67 -8.98 11.45
CA SER A 357 14.24 -9.35 11.49
C SER A 357 13.85 -10.47 10.53
N GLY A 358 12.76 -11.16 10.88
CA GLY A 358 12.08 -12.11 10.01
C GLY A 358 10.56 -11.87 10.07
N THR A 359 9.95 -11.70 8.91
CA THR A 359 8.49 -11.50 8.79
C THR A 359 7.91 -12.55 7.84
N PHE A 360 6.88 -13.25 8.29
CA PHE A 360 6.23 -14.35 7.59
C PHE A 360 4.76 -14.02 7.39
N VAL A 361 4.33 -13.84 6.13
CA VAL A 361 2.96 -13.48 5.76
C VAL A 361 2.33 -14.60 4.96
N ARG A 362 1.10 -14.93 5.27
CA ARG A 362 0.29 -15.97 4.64
C ARG A 362 -1.08 -15.40 4.30
N ASP A 363 -1.27 -15.12 3.02
CA ASP A 363 -2.54 -14.63 2.46
C ASP A 363 -3.18 -15.76 1.63
N PHE A 364 -4.46 -16.03 1.86
CA PHE A 364 -5.18 -17.03 1.08
C PHE A 364 -6.67 -16.77 1.07
N ARG A 365 -7.31 -17.24 0.00
CA ARG A 365 -8.76 -17.19 -0.12
C ARG A 365 -9.35 -18.55 0.21
N ASP A 366 -10.32 -18.56 1.11
CA ASP A 366 -11.15 -19.73 1.37
C ASP A 366 -12.52 -19.52 0.72
N THR A 367 -13.01 -20.55 0.07
CA THR A 367 -14.41 -20.68 -0.37
C THR A 367 -15.08 -21.70 0.54
N GLU A 368 -16.38 -21.56 0.77
CA GLU A 368 -17.13 -22.47 1.65
C GLU A 368 -17.06 -23.93 1.14
N TYR A 369 -17.19 -24.08 -0.17
CA TYR A 369 -17.02 -25.36 -0.88
C TYR A 369 -16.13 -25.18 -2.10
N SER A 370 -15.26 -26.13 -2.38
CA SER A 370 -14.55 -26.22 -3.64
C SER A 370 -15.41 -26.96 -4.63
N GLY A 371 -15.78 -26.31 -5.72
CA GLY A 371 -16.65 -26.91 -6.75
C GLY A 371 -16.71 -26.06 -8.02
N PRO A 372 -17.43 -26.51 -9.02
CA PRO A 372 -17.53 -25.85 -10.32
C PRO A 372 -17.99 -24.39 -10.23
N CYS A 373 -17.35 -23.49 -10.98
CA CYS A 373 -17.80 -22.13 -11.19
C CYS A 373 -18.84 -22.10 -12.31
N VAL A 374 -19.98 -21.48 -12.08
CA VAL A 374 -21.05 -21.38 -13.10
C VAL A 374 -21.49 -19.94 -13.26
N GLN A 375 -21.58 -19.49 -14.53
CA GLN A 375 -22.15 -18.21 -14.89
C GLN A 375 -23.35 -18.42 -15.80
N ILE A 376 -24.49 -17.85 -15.42
CA ILE A 376 -25.75 -17.90 -16.17
C ILE A 376 -26.07 -16.48 -16.61
N SER A 377 -26.02 -16.24 -17.92
CA SER A 377 -26.37 -14.93 -18.51
C SER A 377 -27.86 -14.81 -18.75
N ASN A 378 -28.36 -13.59 -18.95
CA ASN A 378 -29.74 -13.31 -19.36
C ASN A 378 -30.83 -13.91 -18.45
N VAL A 379 -30.56 -14.06 -17.14
CA VAL A 379 -31.58 -14.42 -16.16
C VAL A 379 -32.56 -13.24 -16.04
N THR A 380 -33.86 -13.50 -16.21
CA THR A 380 -34.87 -12.44 -16.18
C THR A 380 -35.12 -11.96 -14.75
N GLY A 381 -35.07 -10.64 -14.55
CA GLY A 381 -35.41 -10.00 -13.28
C GLY A 381 -36.90 -10.07 -12.94
N GLY A 382 -37.28 -9.63 -11.74
CA GLY A 382 -38.65 -9.66 -11.27
C GLY A 382 -39.61 -8.72 -12.02
N ASP A 383 -39.08 -7.73 -12.76
CA ASP A 383 -39.82 -6.85 -13.66
C ASP A 383 -40.19 -7.53 -15.01
N GLY A 384 -39.65 -8.73 -15.30
CA GLY A 384 -39.83 -9.46 -16.53
C GLY A 384 -39.00 -8.98 -17.73
N GLU A 385 -38.29 -7.87 -17.62
CA GLU A 385 -37.56 -7.21 -18.69
C GLU A 385 -36.06 -7.19 -18.50
N THR A 386 -35.59 -6.81 -17.30
CA THR A 386 -34.17 -6.68 -16.99
C THR A 386 -33.44 -8.03 -17.06
N LYS A 387 -32.25 -8.02 -17.66
CA LYS A 387 -31.39 -9.21 -17.74
C LYS A 387 -30.26 -9.12 -16.75
N ILE A 388 -30.16 -10.13 -15.89
CA ILE A 388 -29.18 -10.26 -14.80
C ILE A 388 -28.26 -11.43 -15.13
N THR A 389 -26.98 -11.30 -14.81
CA THR A 389 -26.05 -12.43 -14.79
C THR A 389 -26.07 -13.07 -13.38
N ALA A 390 -26.20 -14.38 -13.28
CA ALA A 390 -26.07 -15.11 -12.02
C ALA A 390 -24.77 -15.91 -11.99
N ASN A 391 -23.99 -15.73 -10.91
CA ASN A 391 -22.78 -16.51 -10.63
C ASN A 391 -23.04 -17.41 -9.45
N ILE A 392 -22.84 -18.74 -9.61
CA ILE A 392 -23.03 -19.76 -8.59
C ILE A 392 -21.83 -20.71 -8.59
N GLY A 393 -21.54 -21.32 -7.44
CA GLY A 393 -20.35 -22.14 -7.23
C GLY A 393 -19.13 -21.31 -6.88
N THR A 394 -17.95 -21.92 -6.90
CA THR A 394 -16.68 -21.26 -6.48
C THR A 394 -16.39 -20.00 -7.28
N GLU A 395 -15.97 -18.92 -6.61
CA GLU A 395 -15.57 -17.68 -7.27
C GLU A 395 -14.41 -17.96 -8.24
N PHE A 396 -14.51 -17.43 -9.47
CA PHE A 396 -13.66 -17.73 -10.62
C PHE A 396 -12.15 -17.65 -10.37
N SER A 397 -11.70 -16.77 -9.45
CA SER A 397 -10.28 -16.52 -9.16
C SER A 397 -9.84 -17.03 -7.77
N SER A 398 -10.70 -17.74 -7.03
CA SER A 398 -10.44 -18.08 -5.61
C SER A 398 -10.12 -19.53 -5.35
N GLY A 399 -10.48 -20.47 -6.26
CA GLY A 399 -10.20 -21.91 -6.09
C GLY A 399 -8.70 -22.25 -6.01
N ALA A 400 -7.82 -21.42 -6.55
CA ALA A 400 -6.37 -21.52 -6.44
C ALA A 400 -5.77 -20.12 -6.25
N ASN A 401 -5.83 -19.57 -5.03
CA ASN A 401 -5.33 -18.24 -4.72
C ASN A 401 -4.68 -18.21 -3.32
N LYS A 402 -3.33 -18.21 -3.30
CA LYS A 402 -2.54 -18.22 -2.07
C LYS A 402 -1.20 -17.53 -2.29
N LEU A 403 -0.84 -16.67 -1.35
CA LEU A 403 0.43 -15.93 -1.34
C LEU A 403 1.17 -16.19 -0.03
N ASN A 404 2.39 -16.71 -0.12
CA ASN A 404 3.30 -16.79 1.02
C ASN A 404 4.47 -15.84 0.78
N GLN A 405 4.76 -15.01 1.79
CA GLN A 405 5.87 -14.08 1.76
C GLN A 405 6.74 -14.32 3.00
N ASP A 406 8.02 -14.61 2.80
CA ASP A 406 9.04 -14.66 3.86
C ASP A 406 10.05 -13.55 3.57
N VAL A 407 10.18 -12.61 4.50
CA VAL A 407 11.05 -11.43 4.39
C VAL A 407 12.05 -11.45 5.53
N TYR A 408 13.33 -11.44 5.21
CA TYR A 408 14.42 -11.34 6.19
C TYR A 408 15.14 -10.03 5.97
N SER A 409 15.41 -9.28 7.03
CA SER A 409 16.22 -8.06 6.95
C SER A 409 17.37 -8.07 7.95
N PHE A 410 18.47 -7.47 7.54
CA PHE A 410 19.65 -7.22 8.34
C PHE A 410 20.12 -5.80 8.07
N GLU A 411 20.27 -5.02 9.14
CA GLU A 411 20.73 -3.63 9.10
C GLU A 411 21.79 -3.41 10.16
N ASP A 412 22.86 -2.70 9.79
CA ASP A 412 23.92 -2.30 10.70
C ASP A 412 24.32 -0.86 10.43
N ASN A 413 24.32 -0.03 11.47
CA ASN A 413 24.62 1.39 11.42
C ASN A 413 25.74 1.71 12.43
N LEU A 414 26.89 2.11 11.92
CA LEU A 414 27.99 2.60 12.73
C LEU A 414 28.04 4.12 12.65
N SER A 415 27.88 4.81 13.78
CA SER A 415 27.99 6.26 13.90
C SER A 415 29.26 6.64 14.64
N TRP A 416 30.09 7.48 14.02
CA TRP A 416 31.35 7.98 14.56
C TRP A 416 31.28 9.49 14.73
N TYR A 417 31.45 9.97 15.95
CA TYR A 417 31.34 11.37 16.33
C TYR A 417 32.72 12.00 16.43
N LEU A 418 33.00 12.96 15.56
CA LEU A 418 34.32 13.64 15.42
C LEU A 418 34.12 15.15 15.51
N GLY A 419 34.08 15.69 16.73
CA GLY A 419 33.85 17.12 16.91
C GLY A 419 32.50 17.54 16.35
N ASN A 420 32.51 18.37 15.31
CA ASN A 420 31.28 18.87 14.64
C ASN A 420 30.75 17.93 13.55
N HIS A 421 31.38 16.77 13.33
CA HIS A 421 31.00 15.80 12.32
C HIS A 421 30.39 14.55 12.96
N THR A 422 29.34 14.03 12.36
CA THR A 422 28.79 12.71 12.67
C THR A 422 28.83 11.86 11.42
N LEU A 423 29.85 11.01 11.32
CA LEU A 423 30.01 10.06 10.22
C LEU A 423 29.15 8.83 10.49
N THR A 424 28.32 8.45 9.53
CA THR A 424 27.52 7.23 9.58
C THR A 424 27.91 6.33 8.42
N PHE A 425 28.25 5.07 8.73
CA PHE A 425 28.48 4.02 7.74
C PHE A 425 27.48 2.90 8.03
N GLY A 426 26.90 2.31 7.00
CA GLY A 426 25.95 1.25 7.26
C GLY A 426 25.61 0.40 6.07
N THR A 427 24.85 -0.63 6.37
CA THR A 427 24.28 -1.56 5.40
C THR A 427 22.83 -1.88 5.76
N HIS A 428 21.97 -2.01 4.76
CA HIS A 428 20.60 -2.47 4.92
C HIS A 428 20.28 -3.49 3.83
N ASN A 429 20.03 -4.72 4.23
CA ASN A 429 19.90 -5.86 3.34
C ASN A 429 18.56 -6.55 3.57
N GLU A 430 17.86 -6.85 2.49
CA GLU A 430 16.58 -7.55 2.51
C GLU A 430 16.63 -8.76 1.59
N ILE A 431 16.12 -9.90 2.05
CA ILE A 431 16.00 -11.15 1.30
C ILE A 431 14.53 -11.57 1.32
N TYR A 432 14.01 -11.92 0.16
CA TYR A 432 12.61 -12.25 -0.05
C TYR A 432 12.47 -13.65 -0.65
N LYS A 433 11.54 -14.41 -0.10
CA LYS A 433 11.06 -15.66 -0.70
C LYS A 433 9.55 -15.55 -0.83
N ILE A 434 9.06 -15.54 -2.07
CA ILE A 434 7.67 -15.30 -2.39
C ILE A 434 7.15 -16.49 -3.20
N SER A 435 6.06 -17.10 -2.74
CA SER A 435 5.34 -18.16 -3.43
C SER A 435 3.93 -17.69 -3.74
N ASN A 436 3.59 -17.55 -5.01
CA ASN A 436 2.32 -17.01 -5.47
C ASN A 436 1.55 -18.05 -6.30
N LEU A 437 0.52 -18.63 -5.72
CA LEU A 437 -0.47 -19.45 -6.41
C LEU A 437 -1.60 -18.56 -6.91
N PHE A 438 -1.77 -18.49 -8.21
CA PHE A 438 -2.91 -17.80 -8.83
C PHE A 438 -3.30 -18.49 -10.14
N ILE A 439 -4.38 -19.26 -10.09
CA ILE A 439 -4.94 -19.93 -11.27
C ILE A 439 -6.44 -19.69 -11.29
N GLN A 440 -6.90 -18.98 -12.31
CA GLN A 440 -8.31 -18.72 -12.55
C GLN A 440 -9.00 -19.98 -13.09
N ALA A 441 -10.30 -20.12 -12.86
CA ALA A 441 -11.08 -21.28 -13.30
C ALA A 441 -10.46 -22.65 -12.93
N SER A 442 -9.77 -22.71 -11.78
CA SER A 442 -9.10 -23.93 -11.31
C SER A 442 -10.05 -25.07 -10.91
N GLU A 443 -11.33 -24.75 -10.71
CA GLU A 443 -12.41 -25.72 -10.43
C GLU A 443 -13.27 -26.03 -11.68
N GLY A 444 -12.85 -25.52 -12.86
CA GLY A 444 -13.70 -25.47 -14.06
C GLY A 444 -14.72 -24.33 -13.99
N ALA A 445 -14.97 -23.70 -15.12
CA ALA A 445 -15.97 -22.64 -15.27
C ALA A 445 -16.88 -22.91 -16.45
N TRP A 446 -18.18 -23.04 -16.18
CA TRP A 446 -19.24 -23.30 -17.15
C TRP A 446 -20.08 -22.06 -17.35
N TYR A 447 -20.41 -21.76 -18.62
CA TYR A 447 -21.16 -20.58 -19.01
C TYR A 447 -22.41 -20.95 -19.79
N TYR A 448 -23.56 -20.43 -19.34
CA TYR A 448 -24.86 -20.67 -19.96
C TYR A 448 -25.44 -19.36 -20.47
N ASN A 449 -25.99 -19.40 -21.70
CA ASN A 449 -26.59 -18.23 -22.34
C ASN A 449 -27.92 -17.78 -21.71
N SER A 450 -28.61 -18.69 -21.03
CA SER A 450 -29.85 -18.40 -20.30
C SER A 450 -30.09 -19.42 -19.18
N LEU A 451 -31.10 -19.12 -18.34
CA LEU A 451 -31.59 -20.04 -17.32
C LEU A 451 -32.07 -21.36 -17.92
N ASP A 452 -32.78 -21.34 -19.04
CA ASP A 452 -33.31 -22.55 -19.70
C ASP A 452 -32.20 -23.50 -20.16
N TYR A 453 -31.08 -22.96 -20.66
CA TYR A 453 -29.94 -23.78 -21.03
C TYR A 453 -29.22 -24.34 -19.79
N PHE A 454 -29.21 -23.59 -18.70
CA PHE A 454 -28.68 -24.11 -17.42
C PHE A 454 -29.54 -25.24 -16.86
N LEU A 455 -30.87 -25.14 -16.94
CA LEU A 455 -31.79 -26.19 -16.47
C LEU A 455 -31.65 -27.47 -17.29
N GLN A 456 -31.22 -27.36 -18.54
CA GLN A 456 -30.94 -28.49 -19.45
C GLN A 456 -29.51 -28.98 -19.41
N ASP A 457 -28.63 -28.33 -18.63
CA ASP A 457 -27.16 -28.58 -18.56
C ASP A 457 -26.46 -28.52 -19.95
N LYS A 458 -26.80 -27.48 -20.72
CA LYS A 458 -26.27 -27.20 -22.06
C LYS A 458 -25.44 -25.92 -22.06
N PRO A 459 -24.18 -25.94 -21.61
CA PRO A 459 -23.34 -24.77 -21.63
C PRO A 459 -22.88 -24.41 -23.05
N TYR A 460 -22.68 -23.12 -23.31
CA TYR A 460 -22.11 -22.66 -24.59
C TYR A 460 -20.58 -22.54 -24.52
N LYS A 461 -20.02 -22.47 -23.29
CA LYS A 461 -18.58 -22.35 -23.09
C LYS A 461 -18.16 -23.04 -21.81
N PHE A 462 -16.99 -23.69 -21.87
CA PHE A 462 -16.27 -24.24 -20.75
C PHE A 462 -14.84 -23.68 -20.71
N THR A 463 -14.33 -23.34 -19.53
CA THR A 463 -12.94 -22.90 -19.32
C THR A 463 -12.37 -23.64 -18.13
N TYR A 464 -11.16 -24.18 -18.28
CA TYR A 464 -10.41 -24.79 -17.18
C TYR A 464 -8.94 -24.42 -17.28
N LYS A 465 -8.35 -23.99 -16.16
CA LYS A 465 -6.92 -23.70 -16.06
C LYS A 465 -6.32 -24.51 -14.92
N TYR A 466 -5.11 -25.02 -15.14
CA TYR A 466 -4.42 -25.87 -14.20
C TYR A 466 -2.91 -25.78 -14.40
N SER A 467 -2.12 -26.25 -13.41
CA SER A 467 -0.69 -26.42 -13.61
C SER A 467 -0.42 -27.72 -14.34
N ASP A 468 0.53 -27.67 -15.29
CA ASP A 468 0.95 -28.82 -16.07
C ASP A 468 1.45 -29.95 -15.16
N PRO A 469 0.76 -31.10 -15.06
CA PRO A 469 1.19 -32.20 -14.17
C PRO A 469 2.56 -32.76 -14.53
N ASP A 470 2.96 -32.73 -15.79
CA ASP A 470 4.26 -33.23 -16.24
C ASP A 470 5.40 -32.32 -15.75
N MET A 471 5.16 -31.04 -15.68
CA MET A 471 6.11 -30.03 -15.20
C MET A 471 6.13 -29.90 -13.66
N THR A 472 5.02 -30.21 -13.00
CA THR A 472 4.82 -29.93 -11.58
C THR A 472 4.73 -31.16 -10.69
N GLY A 473 5.07 -32.36 -11.24
CA GLY A 473 5.03 -33.62 -10.52
C GLY A 473 3.61 -34.05 -10.10
N GLY A 474 2.63 -33.81 -10.96
CA GLY A 474 1.22 -34.13 -10.74
C GLY A 474 0.42 -33.06 -9.98
N ASN A 475 1.03 -31.95 -9.58
CA ASN A 475 0.34 -30.90 -8.85
C ASN A 475 -0.39 -29.95 -9.80
N LEU A 476 -1.72 -30.03 -9.86
CA LEU A 476 -2.56 -29.16 -10.71
C LEU A 476 -2.69 -27.72 -10.20
N LYS A 477 -2.25 -27.44 -8.95
CA LYS A 477 -2.27 -26.12 -8.31
C LYS A 477 -0.88 -25.75 -7.80
N TYR A 478 0.08 -25.68 -8.72
CA TYR A 478 1.48 -25.35 -8.40
C TYR A 478 1.66 -23.84 -8.20
N ALA A 479 2.40 -23.48 -7.16
CA ALA A 479 2.77 -22.11 -6.83
C ALA A 479 4.24 -21.84 -7.19
N PRO A 480 4.54 -21.11 -8.26
CA PRO A 480 5.91 -20.69 -8.56
C PRO A 480 6.53 -19.90 -7.40
N VAL A 481 7.83 -20.10 -7.20
CA VAL A 481 8.59 -19.43 -6.15
C VAL A 481 9.57 -18.45 -6.78
N MET A 482 9.47 -17.18 -6.37
CA MET A 482 10.44 -16.13 -6.68
C MET A 482 11.31 -15.85 -5.45
N LYS A 483 12.64 -15.78 -5.64
CA LYS A 483 13.59 -15.39 -4.60
C LYS A 483 14.31 -14.14 -5.05
N ALA A 484 14.31 -13.11 -4.22
CA ALA A 484 14.90 -11.81 -4.52
C ALA A 484 15.70 -11.28 -3.34
N GLY A 485 16.56 -10.31 -3.59
CA GLY A 485 17.27 -9.57 -2.55
C GLY A 485 17.52 -8.14 -2.97
N GLN A 486 17.71 -7.27 -1.99
CA GLN A 486 18.18 -5.90 -2.18
C GLN A 486 19.26 -5.64 -1.13
N PHE A 487 20.47 -5.32 -1.58
CA PHE A 487 21.61 -5.03 -0.73
C PHE A 487 21.94 -3.56 -0.81
N GLY A 488 21.97 -2.90 0.34
CA GLY A 488 22.24 -1.47 0.44
C GLY A 488 23.48 -1.18 1.29
N PHE A 489 24.36 -0.30 0.80
CA PHE A 489 25.53 0.21 1.53
C PHE A 489 25.52 1.73 1.46
N TYR A 490 25.90 2.39 2.54
CA TYR A 490 25.85 3.85 2.60
C TYR A 490 26.87 4.45 3.53
N ALA A 491 27.21 5.70 3.21
CA ALA A 491 28.03 6.58 4.05
C ALA A 491 27.44 7.99 4.05
N GLN A 492 27.46 8.64 5.20
CA GLN A 492 26.92 9.98 5.40
C GLN A 492 27.77 10.75 6.40
N ASP A 493 27.88 12.06 6.21
CA ASP A 493 28.30 13.00 7.24
C ASP A 493 27.19 13.98 7.56
N LYS A 494 26.91 14.17 8.83
CA LYS A 494 26.15 15.28 9.37
C LYS A 494 27.12 16.26 10.00
N TRP A 495 27.33 17.39 9.35
CA TRP A 495 28.26 18.43 9.76
C TRP A 495 27.53 19.60 10.41
N VAL A 496 27.81 19.87 11.68
CA VAL A 496 27.38 21.05 12.40
C VAL A 496 28.38 22.18 12.05
N VAL A 497 28.08 22.89 10.94
CA VAL A 497 28.97 23.94 10.40
C VAL A 497 29.07 25.10 11.37
N SER A 498 27.95 25.51 11.98
CA SER A 498 27.85 26.52 13.01
C SER A 498 26.74 26.15 13.99
N ARG A 499 26.53 26.95 15.02
CA ARG A 499 25.41 26.83 15.96
C ARG A 499 24.05 26.79 15.25
N ASP A 500 23.90 27.53 14.16
CA ASP A 500 22.64 27.78 13.49
C ASP A 500 22.52 27.08 12.13
N PHE A 501 23.65 26.48 11.62
CA PHE A 501 23.68 25.84 10.30
C PHE A 501 24.21 24.41 10.37
N ASN A 502 23.36 23.46 9.95
CA ASN A 502 23.69 22.06 9.80
C ASN A 502 23.65 21.68 8.31
N PHE A 503 24.63 20.88 7.90
CA PHE A 503 24.72 20.34 6.55
C PHE A 503 24.87 18.83 6.60
N THR A 504 24.06 18.12 5.83
CA THR A 504 24.11 16.67 5.73
C THR A 504 24.36 16.27 4.29
N TYR A 505 25.34 15.41 4.07
CA TYR A 505 25.59 14.85 2.74
C TYR A 505 25.99 13.40 2.86
N GLY A 506 25.55 12.61 1.87
CA GLY A 506 25.81 11.18 1.87
C GLY A 506 25.50 10.53 0.54
N ILE A 507 25.91 9.30 0.45
CA ILE A 507 25.70 8.46 -0.72
C ILE A 507 25.24 7.07 -0.29
N ARG A 508 24.28 6.53 -1.05
CA ARG A 508 23.78 5.17 -0.88
C ARG A 508 23.86 4.41 -2.20
N PHE A 509 24.23 3.14 -2.09
CA PHE A 509 24.29 2.18 -3.18
C PHE A 509 23.29 1.07 -2.89
N ASP A 510 22.37 0.81 -3.79
CA ASP A 510 21.41 -0.31 -3.70
C ASP A 510 21.63 -1.27 -4.88
N ILE A 511 21.65 -2.57 -4.61
CA ILE A 511 21.86 -3.64 -5.58
C ILE A 511 20.69 -4.61 -5.49
N PRO A 512 19.63 -4.43 -6.31
CA PRO A 512 18.55 -5.40 -6.42
C PRO A 512 18.98 -6.62 -7.24
N LEU A 513 18.55 -7.81 -6.79
CA LEU A 513 18.90 -9.11 -7.38
C LEU A 513 17.69 -10.04 -7.38
N LEU A 514 17.57 -10.87 -8.43
CA LEU A 514 16.75 -12.09 -8.42
C LEU A 514 17.68 -13.29 -8.31
N PHE A 515 17.45 -14.17 -7.31
CA PHE A 515 18.34 -15.32 -7.04
C PHE A 515 17.98 -16.57 -7.86
N ASN A 516 16.79 -16.59 -8.46
CA ASN A 516 16.36 -17.67 -9.35
C ASN A 516 15.68 -17.07 -10.60
N LYS A 517 15.51 -17.91 -11.61
CA LYS A 517 14.95 -17.54 -12.91
C LYS A 517 13.59 -18.21 -13.12
N PRO A 518 12.71 -17.62 -13.93
CA PRO A 518 11.51 -18.28 -14.45
C PRO A 518 11.90 -19.52 -15.30
N THR A 519 10.97 -20.42 -15.47
CA THR A 519 11.14 -21.57 -16.37
C THR A 519 11.32 -21.08 -17.82
N VAL A 520 12.28 -21.65 -18.52
CA VAL A 520 12.57 -21.31 -19.92
C VAL A 520 11.47 -21.85 -20.82
N ASN A 521 10.97 -21.03 -21.73
CA ASN A 521 10.06 -21.44 -22.79
C ASN A 521 10.78 -21.41 -24.15
N PRO A 522 11.29 -22.53 -24.65
CA PRO A 522 12.01 -22.58 -25.92
C PRO A 522 11.16 -22.15 -27.12
N THR A 523 9.92 -22.60 -27.20
CA THR A 523 8.99 -22.28 -28.29
C THR A 523 8.72 -20.78 -28.40
N PHE A 524 8.45 -20.15 -27.24
CA PHE A 524 8.30 -18.69 -27.21
C PHE A 524 9.60 -17.98 -27.58
N ASN A 525 10.74 -18.46 -27.08
CA ASN A 525 12.04 -17.82 -27.33
C ASN A 525 12.41 -17.84 -28.82
N ASP A 526 12.09 -18.91 -29.52
CA ASP A 526 12.28 -19.02 -30.98
C ASP A 526 11.31 -18.10 -31.73
N PHE A 527 10.06 -18.05 -31.33
CA PHE A 527 9.06 -17.12 -31.85
C PHE A 527 9.48 -15.66 -31.67
N ALA A 528 9.95 -15.28 -30.47
CA ALA A 528 10.41 -13.94 -30.14
C ALA A 528 11.68 -13.55 -30.92
N ALA A 529 12.62 -14.51 -31.11
CA ALA A 529 13.82 -14.32 -31.91
C ALA A 529 13.49 -14.11 -33.40
N GLY A 530 12.59 -14.91 -33.96
CA GLY A 530 12.14 -14.76 -35.34
C GLY A 530 11.45 -13.43 -35.65
N ARG A 531 10.99 -12.74 -34.62
CA ARG A 531 10.34 -11.41 -34.70
C ARG A 531 11.21 -10.27 -34.16
N ASN A 532 12.45 -10.53 -33.80
CA ASN A 532 13.38 -9.53 -33.23
C ASN A 532 12.82 -8.79 -32.00
N MET A 533 12.03 -9.47 -31.15
CA MET A 533 11.41 -8.84 -29.97
C MET A 533 12.41 -8.48 -28.87
N GLY A 534 13.62 -9.02 -28.89
CA GLY A 534 14.70 -8.71 -27.94
C GLY A 534 14.47 -9.23 -26.51
N VAL A 535 13.48 -10.09 -26.30
CA VAL A 535 13.12 -10.66 -24.99
C VAL A 535 13.15 -12.19 -25.00
N ARG A 536 13.31 -12.79 -23.84
CA ARG A 536 13.30 -14.24 -23.64
C ARG A 536 12.62 -14.60 -22.32
N VAL A 537 11.77 -15.60 -22.33
CA VAL A 537 11.26 -16.24 -21.12
C VAL A 537 12.37 -17.10 -20.50
N GLY A 538 12.49 -17.07 -19.17
CA GLY A 538 13.59 -17.72 -18.45
C GLY A 538 14.78 -16.79 -18.15
N GLU A 539 14.71 -15.51 -18.54
CA GLU A 539 15.71 -14.51 -18.19
C GLU A 539 15.17 -13.55 -17.10
N THR A 540 16.11 -12.96 -16.37
CA THR A 540 15.84 -11.98 -15.31
C THR A 540 16.67 -10.73 -15.53
N PRO A 541 16.25 -9.58 -14.98
CA PRO A 541 17.08 -8.38 -14.98
C PRO A 541 18.47 -8.67 -14.42
N SER A 542 19.49 -8.13 -15.07
CA SER A 542 20.86 -8.18 -14.51
C SER A 542 20.96 -7.26 -13.31
N ALA A 543 21.76 -7.64 -12.31
CA ALA A 543 22.07 -6.78 -11.17
C ALA A 543 22.52 -5.39 -11.63
N LYS A 544 21.93 -4.34 -11.03
CA LYS A 544 22.27 -2.94 -11.33
C LYS A 544 22.65 -2.23 -10.05
N LEU A 545 23.76 -1.54 -10.09
CA LEU A 545 24.13 -0.61 -9.02
C LEU A 545 23.27 0.64 -9.16
N MET A 546 22.41 0.88 -8.17
CA MET A 546 21.55 2.06 -8.07
C MET A 546 22.21 3.05 -7.12
N VAL A 547 22.63 4.21 -7.63
CA VAL A 547 23.36 5.22 -6.86
C VAL A 547 22.39 6.31 -6.40
N SER A 548 22.43 6.65 -5.11
CA SER A 548 21.50 7.60 -4.48
C SER A 548 22.26 8.62 -3.62
N PRO A 549 22.92 9.64 -4.23
CA PRO A 549 23.49 10.76 -3.50
C PRO A 549 22.39 11.65 -2.91
N ARG A 550 22.66 12.24 -1.74
CA ARG A 550 21.73 13.13 -1.03
C ARG A 550 22.49 14.25 -0.33
N VAL A 551 21.92 15.43 -0.37
CA VAL A 551 22.38 16.58 0.40
C VAL A 551 21.19 17.28 1.01
N GLY A 552 21.34 17.74 2.26
CA GLY A 552 20.31 18.48 2.98
C GLY A 552 20.96 19.50 3.92
N PHE A 553 20.19 20.54 4.25
CA PHE A 553 20.62 21.56 5.21
C PHE A 553 19.44 22.00 6.08
N SER A 554 19.79 22.54 7.25
CA SER A 554 18.89 23.31 8.11
C SER A 554 19.63 24.52 8.64
N TRP A 555 18.99 25.70 8.54
CA TRP A 555 19.59 26.99 8.87
C TRP A 555 18.60 27.87 9.64
N TYR A 556 18.94 28.16 10.90
CA TYR A 556 18.28 29.20 11.66
C TYR A 556 18.89 30.55 11.27
N THR A 557 18.05 31.48 10.81
CA THR A 557 18.49 32.76 10.28
C THR A 557 18.54 33.86 11.33
N ASP A 558 18.05 33.59 12.54
CA ASP A 558 17.99 34.52 13.67
C ASP A 558 18.48 33.86 14.98
N GLU A 559 18.97 34.66 15.90
CA GLU A 559 19.55 34.20 17.18
C GLU A 559 18.50 33.58 18.11
N GLU A 560 17.23 33.94 17.96
CA GLU A 560 16.10 33.43 18.76
C GLU A 560 15.58 32.11 18.23
N HIS A 561 16.12 31.62 17.11
CA HIS A 561 15.67 30.38 16.40
C HIS A 561 14.17 30.38 16.02
N ARG A 562 13.65 31.56 15.70
CA ARG A 562 12.24 31.74 15.27
C ARG A 562 12.02 31.53 13.79
N THR A 563 13.11 31.57 12.99
CA THR A 563 13.09 31.38 11.54
C THR A 563 14.02 30.24 11.16
N LEU A 564 13.45 29.18 10.56
CA LEU A 564 14.21 28.04 10.06
C LEU A 564 14.00 27.91 8.55
N ILE A 565 15.07 27.87 7.79
CA ILE A 565 15.08 27.48 6.38
C ILE A 565 15.72 26.09 6.29
N ARG A 566 15.02 25.15 5.72
CA ARG A 566 15.53 23.79 5.53
C ARG A 566 15.22 23.25 4.15
N GLY A 567 16.03 22.36 3.67
CA GLY A 567 15.80 21.74 2.37
C GLY A 567 16.93 20.85 1.92
N GLY A 568 16.84 20.44 0.67
CA GLY A 568 17.87 19.61 0.05
C GLY A 568 17.46 19.03 -1.29
N VAL A 569 18.32 18.20 -1.82
CA VAL A 569 18.13 17.45 -3.06
C VAL A 569 18.76 16.07 -2.93
N GLY A 570 18.14 15.06 -3.52
CA GLY A 570 18.69 13.70 -3.49
C GLY A 570 18.00 12.77 -4.47
N ILE A 571 18.67 11.66 -4.73
CA ILE A 571 18.14 10.55 -5.50
C ILE A 571 17.65 9.48 -4.51
N PHE A 572 16.47 8.95 -4.79
CA PHE A 572 15.82 7.96 -3.92
C PHE A 572 15.48 6.72 -4.74
N THR A 573 15.96 5.57 -4.28
CA THR A 573 15.66 4.26 -4.86
C THR A 573 14.58 3.58 -4.01
N GLY A 574 13.50 3.16 -4.67
CA GLY A 574 12.39 2.43 -4.06
C GLY A 574 12.47 0.92 -4.31
N ARG A 575 11.46 0.20 -3.78
CA ARG A 575 11.18 -1.18 -4.16
C ARG A 575 10.22 -1.22 -5.33
N VAL A 576 10.31 -2.26 -6.14
CA VAL A 576 9.26 -2.61 -7.08
C VAL A 576 8.24 -3.51 -6.35
N PRO A 577 6.93 -3.31 -6.53
CA PRO A 577 5.94 -4.29 -6.08
C PRO A 577 6.24 -5.65 -6.71
N PHE A 578 6.56 -6.66 -5.90
CA PHE A 578 7.04 -7.94 -6.41
C PHE A 578 5.99 -8.72 -7.22
N VAL A 579 4.71 -8.36 -7.11
CA VAL A 579 3.64 -8.93 -7.95
C VAL A 579 3.95 -8.75 -9.44
N TRP A 580 4.53 -7.63 -9.84
CA TRP A 580 4.83 -7.37 -11.25
C TRP A 580 5.99 -8.24 -11.78
N LEU A 581 7.04 -8.44 -10.98
CA LEU A 581 8.10 -9.38 -11.32
C LEU A 581 7.63 -10.84 -11.24
N SER A 582 6.78 -11.16 -10.26
CA SER A 582 6.18 -12.50 -10.11
C SER A 582 5.33 -12.91 -11.32
N ASN A 583 4.73 -11.94 -12.05
CA ASN A 583 4.02 -12.25 -13.30
C ASN A 583 4.93 -12.95 -14.32
N SER A 584 6.24 -12.63 -14.37
CA SER A 584 7.17 -13.32 -15.29
C SER A 584 7.50 -14.76 -14.85
N PHE A 585 7.27 -15.12 -13.58
CA PHE A 585 7.39 -16.49 -13.07
C PHE A 585 6.08 -17.29 -13.25
N ASN A 586 4.94 -16.64 -13.21
CA ASN A 586 3.63 -17.27 -13.36
C ASN A 586 3.21 -17.45 -14.82
N ASN A 587 3.62 -16.50 -15.69
CA ASN A 587 3.18 -16.45 -17.10
C ASN A 587 4.35 -16.73 -18.04
N THR A 588 4.99 -17.89 -17.88
CA THR A 588 6.06 -18.41 -18.74
C THR A 588 5.51 -19.11 -19.98
N GLY A 589 4.23 -19.52 -19.95
CA GLY A 589 3.62 -20.41 -20.94
C GLY A 589 4.02 -21.88 -20.77
N MET A 590 4.67 -22.24 -19.66
CA MET A 590 5.17 -23.61 -19.40
C MET A 590 4.38 -24.31 -18.29
N GLU A 591 4.40 -23.76 -17.06
CA GLU A 591 3.82 -24.42 -15.88
C GLU A 591 2.28 -24.37 -15.86
N GLN A 592 1.68 -23.35 -16.48
CA GLN A 592 0.23 -23.23 -16.54
C GLN A 592 -0.27 -23.69 -17.90
N LYS A 593 -1.29 -24.50 -17.90
CA LYS A 593 -2.09 -24.91 -19.06
C LYS A 593 -3.55 -24.53 -18.86
N GLY A 594 -4.30 -24.57 -19.91
CA GLY A 594 -5.73 -24.36 -19.85
C GLY A 594 -6.41 -24.63 -21.18
N THR A 595 -7.72 -24.74 -21.12
CA THR A 595 -8.58 -24.85 -22.28
C THR A 595 -9.74 -23.87 -22.17
N THR A 596 -10.19 -23.41 -23.32
CA THR A 596 -11.50 -22.75 -23.47
C THR A 596 -12.19 -23.42 -24.66
N LEU A 597 -13.23 -24.16 -24.37
CA LEU A 597 -14.08 -24.80 -25.37
C LEU A 597 -15.34 -23.95 -25.56
N GLN A 598 -15.49 -23.40 -26.74
CA GLN A 598 -16.64 -22.62 -27.15
C GLN A 598 -16.96 -23.01 -28.59
N PRO A 599 -17.74 -24.07 -28.76
CA PRO A 599 -18.12 -24.55 -30.07
C PRO A 599 -18.80 -23.45 -30.89
N LYS A 600 -18.57 -23.47 -32.20
CA LYS A 600 -19.16 -22.51 -33.15
C LYS A 600 -20.08 -23.23 -34.07
N ASP A 601 -21.16 -22.57 -34.50
CA ASP A 601 -22.03 -23.08 -35.57
C ASP A 601 -21.33 -23.00 -36.95
N GLU A 602 -21.98 -23.52 -37.98
CA GLU A 602 -21.48 -23.52 -39.37
C GLU A 602 -21.26 -22.09 -39.92
N SER A 603 -21.88 -21.08 -39.31
CA SER A 603 -21.72 -19.67 -39.65
C SER A 603 -20.57 -19.00 -38.91
N GLY A 604 -19.89 -19.74 -37.98
CA GLY A 604 -18.80 -19.26 -37.14
C GLY A 604 -19.26 -18.46 -35.92
N LYS A 605 -20.57 -18.45 -35.58
CA LYS A 605 -21.09 -17.84 -34.37
C LYS A 605 -20.87 -18.78 -33.17
N ASN A 606 -20.55 -18.17 -32.01
CA ASN A 606 -20.32 -18.85 -30.74
C ASN A 606 -21.63 -19.28 -30.05
N ASP A 607 -22.55 -19.91 -30.75
CA ASP A 607 -23.95 -20.03 -30.32
C ASP A 607 -24.43 -21.46 -30.14
N THR A 608 -23.57 -22.46 -30.35
CA THR A 608 -23.89 -23.84 -30.06
C THR A 608 -23.76 -24.09 -28.57
N ASN A 609 -24.84 -24.44 -27.89
CA ASN A 609 -24.83 -24.83 -26.48
C ASN A 609 -24.38 -26.30 -26.34
N GLU A 610 -23.16 -26.60 -26.81
CA GLU A 610 -22.58 -27.93 -26.98
C GLU A 610 -21.19 -28.07 -26.29
N ALA A 611 -20.84 -27.14 -25.42
CA ALA A 611 -19.65 -27.29 -24.58
C ALA A 611 -19.85 -28.46 -23.60
N PRO A 612 -18.76 -29.07 -23.03
CA PRO A 612 -18.88 -30.17 -22.09
C PRO A 612 -19.83 -29.84 -20.93
N SER A 613 -20.79 -30.78 -20.67
CA SER A 613 -21.82 -30.57 -19.64
C SER A 613 -21.24 -30.51 -18.22
N LEU A 614 -21.88 -29.75 -17.35
CA LEU A 614 -21.47 -29.63 -15.94
C LEU A 614 -21.66 -30.95 -15.20
N GLY A 615 -22.80 -31.59 -15.34
CA GLY A 615 -23.14 -32.83 -14.63
C GLY A 615 -22.17 -33.98 -14.91
N GLU A 616 -21.64 -34.05 -16.14
CA GLU A 616 -20.68 -35.09 -16.54
C GLU A 616 -19.26 -34.84 -16.05
N TYR A 617 -18.78 -33.58 -16.10
CA TYR A 617 -17.37 -33.24 -15.89
C TYR A 617 -17.07 -32.49 -14.58
N LYS A 618 -18.07 -32.28 -13.70
CA LYS A 618 -17.92 -31.53 -12.44
C LYS A 618 -16.81 -32.06 -11.53
N ASP A 619 -16.60 -33.38 -11.47
CA ASP A 619 -15.60 -34.02 -10.58
C ASP A 619 -14.24 -34.20 -11.27
N ASN A 620 -14.17 -34.09 -12.59
CA ASN A 620 -12.95 -34.18 -13.37
C ASN A 620 -12.92 -33.23 -14.56
N PRO A 621 -12.81 -31.92 -14.31
CA PRO A 621 -12.76 -30.91 -15.37
C PRO A 621 -11.55 -31.08 -16.30
N LEU A 622 -10.50 -31.77 -15.85
CA LEU A 622 -9.32 -32.08 -16.67
C LEU A 622 -9.66 -33.03 -17.82
N ALA A 623 -10.59 -33.97 -17.63
CA ALA A 623 -11.04 -34.86 -18.69
C ALA A 623 -11.79 -34.13 -19.81
N ALA A 624 -12.49 -33.02 -19.47
CA ALA A 624 -13.14 -32.16 -20.45
C ALA A 624 -12.14 -31.22 -21.15
N ALA A 625 -10.93 -31.06 -20.64
CA ALA A 625 -9.97 -30.07 -21.11
C ALA A 625 -9.24 -30.53 -22.39
N THR A 626 -10.02 -30.74 -23.46
CA THR A 626 -9.47 -31.05 -24.81
C THR A 626 -9.10 -29.74 -25.52
N GLY A 627 -7.89 -29.67 -26.12
CA GLY A 627 -7.43 -28.47 -26.82
C GLY A 627 -6.50 -27.62 -25.98
N SER A 628 -6.10 -26.48 -26.52
CA SER A 628 -5.20 -25.54 -25.88
C SER A 628 -5.82 -24.15 -25.79
N MET A 629 -5.48 -23.40 -24.75
CA MET A 629 -5.81 -22.00 -24.62
C MET A 629 -4.58 -21.15 -24.89
N LYS A 630 -4.75 -20.06 -25.62
CA LYS A 630 -3.70 -19.03 -25.73
C LYS A 630 -3.37 -18.48 -24.35
N GLN A 631 -2.09 -18.45 -24.03
CA GLN A 631 -1.60 -18.01 -22.73
C GLN A 631 -1.00 -16.61 -22.78
N ASP A 632 -1.04 -15.94 -21.66
CA ASP A 632 -0.26 -14.70 -21.45
C ASP A 632 1.21 -15.05 -21.27
N ILE A 633 2.07 -14.31 -21.95
CA ILE A 633 3.52 -14.32 -21.71
C ILE A 633 3.91 -13.01 -21.05
N VAL A 634 4.68 -13.11 -19.99
CA VAL A 634 5.25 -11.93 -19.31
C VAL A 634 6.76 -12.07 -19.24
N THR A 635 7.46 -11.04 -19.70
CA THR A 635 8.91 -10.92 -19.64
C THR A 635 9.34 -9.67 -18.88
N THR A 636 10.59 -9.61 -18.48
CA THR A 636 11.18 -8.42 -17.88
C THR A 636 12.47 -8.07 -18.62
N ASP A 637 12.63 -6.80 -19.00
CA ASP A 637 13.82 -6.32 -19.72
C ASP A 637 15.10 -6.60 -18.90
N LYS A 638 16.15 -7.07 -19.54
CA LYS A 638 17.48 -7.29 -18.93
C LYS A 638 18.07 -6.02 -18.31
N LYS A 639 17.72 -4.84 -18.86
CA LYS A 639 18.17 -3.55 -18.37
C LYS A 639 17.25 -2.95 -17.31
N PHE A 640 16.19 -3.65 -16.92
CA PHE A 640 15.21 -3.18 -15.93
C PHE A 640 15.90 -2.74 -14.64
N LYS A 641 15.51 -1.56 -14.14
CA LYS A 641 15.95 -0.96 -12.88
C LYS A 641 14.75 -0.77 -11.95
N TYR A 642 15.01 -0.83 -10.66
CA TYR A 642 14.00 -0.47 -9.67
C TYR A 642 13.60 1.01 -9.79
N PRO A 643 12.41 1.38 -9.29
CA PRO A 643 11.95 2.76 -9.30
C PRO A 643 12.96 3.70 -8.64
N GLN A 644 13.23 4.83 -9.30
CA GLN A 644 14.17 5.85 -8.81
C GLN A 644 13.67 7.24 -9.17
N VAL A 645 13.73 8.16 -8.22
CA VAL A 645 13.33 9.56 -8.39
C VAL A 645 14.43 10.51 -7.93
N LEU A 646 14.59 11.61 -8.64
CA LEU A 646 15.27 12.81 -8.13
C LEU A 646 14.23 13.65 -7.41
N ARG A 647 14.48 14.00 -6.13
CA ARG A 647 13.58 14.80 -5.31
C ARG A 647 14.31 15.96 -4.67
N ALA A 648 13.65 17.11 -4.67
CA ALA A 648 14.10 18.31 -3.98
C ALA A 648 12.98 18.84 -3.11
N ASN A 649 13.33 19.42 -1.96
CA ASN A 649 12.41 20.21 -1.16
C ASN A 649 13.08 21.47 -0.63
N LEU A 650 12.23 22.48 -0.35
CA LEU A 650 12.61 23.68 0.38
C LEU A 650 11.44 24.04 1.29
N ALA A 651 11.75 24.33 2.55
CA ALA A 651 10.78 24.77 3.54
C ALA A 651 11.26 26.02 4.28
N TRP A 652 10.32 26.90 4.57
CA TRP A 652 10.48 28.07 5.44
C TRP A 652 9.51 27.93 6.61
N GLU A 653 10.05 27.82 7.83
CA GLU A 653 9.31 27.79 9.07
C GLU A 653 9.53 29.09 9.81
N GLN A 654 8.46 29.74 10.30
CA GLN A 654 8.50 31.03 10.96
C GLN A 654 7.50 31.05 12.11
N PHE A 655 7.97 31.47 13.30
CA PHE A 655 7.08 31.88 14.37
C PHE A 655 6.62 33.34 14.15
N LEU A 656 5.35 33.51 13.81
CA LEU A 656 4.67 34.79 13.66
C LEU A 656 4.34 35.39 15.02
N PRO A 657 3.91 36.67 15.09
CA PRO A 657 3.41 37.29 16.32
C PRO A 657 2.33 36.41 16.98
N GLY A 658 2.40 36.32 18.33
CA GLY A 658 1.50 35.46 19.08
C GLY A 658 1.83 33.96 19.01
N ASP A 659 3.07 33.63 18.68
CA ASP A 659 3.60 32.25 18.61
C ASP A 659 2.77 31.30 17.69
N VAL A 660 2.27 31.84 16.60
CA VAL A 660 1.71 31.03 15.51
C VAL A 660 2.87 30.53 14.67
N LYS A 661 3.03 29.21 14.58
CA LYS A 661 4.02 28.60 13.70
C LYS A 661 3.47 28.51 12.28
N MET A 662 4.16 29.11 11.32
CA MET A 662 3.91 28.99 9.90
C MET A 662 4.97 28.10 9.25
N THR A 663 4.56 27.16 8.41
CA THR A 663 5.44 26.36 7.55
C THR A 663 4.98 26.49 6.10
N LEU A 664 5.84 26.99 5.23
CA LEU A 664 5.67 26.97 3.78
C LEU A 664 6.66 25.95 3.22
N GLU A 665 6.18 24.94 2.52
CA GLU A 665 7.05 23.88 2.01
C GLU A 665 6.70 23.52 0.56
N GLY A 666 7.72 23.44 -0.29
CA GLY A 666 7.67 22.95 -1.65
C GLY A 666 8.43 21.64 -1.80
N VAL A 667 7.84 20.68 -2.50
CA VAL A 667 8.47 19.41 -2.87
C VAL A 667 8.32 19.19 -4.36
N TYR A 668 9.41 18.84 -5.04
CA TYR A 668 9.43 18.44 -6.45
C TYR A 668 10.06 17.07 -6.60
N SER A 669 9.45 16.21 -7.41
CA SER A 669 9.97 14.87 -7.73
C SER A 669 9.99 14.66 -9.23
N LYS A 670 11.12 14.20 -9.78
CA LYS A 670 11.30 13.81 -11.18
C LYS A 670 11.57 12.33 -11.27
N THR A 671 10.80 11.61 -12.07
CA THR A 671 11.03 10.20 -12.37
C THR A 671 12.34 10.02 -13.14
N MET A 672 13.23 9.16 -12.64
CA MET A 672 14.44 8.71 -13.31
C MET A 672 14.25 7.31 -13.90
N ASN A 673 13.64 6.42 -13.14
CA ASN A 673 13.23 5.08 -13.57
C ASN A 673 11.86 4.77 -12.93
N ASN A 674 10.90 4.38 -13.74
CA ASN A 674 9.63 3.84 -13.26
C ASN A 674 9.22 2.65 -14.13
N VAL A 675 8.33 1.81 -13.64
CA VAL A 675 7.85 0.64 -14.36
C VAL A 675 6.91 1.06 -15.48
N PHE A 676 7.11 0.48 -16.65
CA PHE A 676 6.23 0.58 -17.81
C PHE A 676 5.94 -0.80 -18.38
N PHE A 677 4.71 -1.01 -18.83
CA PHE A 677 4.22 -2.27 -19.40
C PHE A 677 4.01 -2.08 -20.90
N GLU A 678 4.80 -2.77 -21.70
CA GLU A 678 4.72 -2.75 -23.16
C GLU A 678 4.13 -4.06 -23.67
N ASN A 679 3.25 -4.00 -24.66
CA ASN A 679 2.72 -5.18 -25.33
C ASN A 679 3.48 -5.44 -26.64
N LEU A 680 4.42 -6.41 -26.61
CA LEU A 680 5.24 -6.78 -27.76
C LEU A 680 4.47 -7.53 -28.87
N ALA A 681 3.20 -7.89 -28.63
CA ALA A 681 2.34 -8.44 -29.67
C ALA A 681 1.81 -7.37 -30.64
N LEU A 682 2.03 -6.09 -30.33
CA LEU A 682 1.58 -4.98 -31.15
C LEU A 682 2.64 -4.60 -32.17
N VAL A 683 2.24 -4.47 -33.41
CA VAL A 683 3.05 -3.94 -34.52
C VAL A 683 2.35 -2.70 -35.05
N GLU A 684 3.08 -1.60 -35.17
CA GLU A 684 2.56 -0.37 -35.72
C GLU A 684 2.01 -0.60 -37.16
N ASN A 685 0.86 -0.06 -37.45
CA ASN A 685 0.12 -0.23 -38.71
C ASN A 685 -0.41 1.11 -39.24
N GLY A 686 0.39 2.16 -39.12
CA GLY A 686 0.04 3.51 -39.56
C GLY A 686 -0.68 4.31 -38.47
N GLN A 687 -1.63 5.13 -38.87
CA GLN A 687 -2.38 6.04 -37.98
C GLN A 687 -3.88 5.87 -38.15
N VAL A 688 -4.62 6.13 -37.07
CA VAL A 688 -6.07 6.27 -37.05
C VAL A 688 -6.43 7.68 -36.59
N TYR A 689 -7.46 8.27 -37.19
CA TYR A 689 -7.88 9.63 -36.91
C TYR A 689 -9.21 9.63 -36.14
N ALA A 690 -9.25 10.30 -35.00
CA ALA A 690 -10.51 10.48 -34.26
C ALA A 690 -11.48 11.39 -35.02
N VAL A 691 -10.94 12.38 -35.76
CA VAL A 691 -11.71 13.23 -36.69
C VAL A 691 -11.08 13.09 -38.07
N PRO A 692 -11.80 12.53 -39.05
CA PRO A 692 -11.27 12.33 -40.41
C PRO A 692 -10.75 13.65 -41.03
N GLY A 693 -9.51 13.62 -41.52
CA GLY A 693 -8.87 14.77 -42.17
C GLY A 693 -8.20 15.78 -41.22
N VAL A 694 -8.29 15.58 -39.92
CA VAL A 694 -7.64 16.42 -38.87
C VAL A 694 -6.38 15.73 -38.36
N GLU A 695 -5.18 16.18 -38.80
CA GLU A 695 -3.91 15.52 -38.47
C GLU A 695 -3.60 15.47 -36.98
N VAL A 696 -3.95 16.53 -36.24
CA VAL A 696 -3.72 16.58 -34.77
C VAL A 696 -4.57 15.56 -33.98
N SER A 697 -5.64 15.03 -34.61
CA SER A 697 -6.46 13.96 -34.04
C SER A 697 -5.89 12.54 -34.24
N ALA A 698 -4.74 12.43 -34.93
CA ALA A 698 -4.10 11.15 -35.24
C ALA A 698 -3.59 10.44 -33.96
N SER A 699 -3.81 9.14 -33.91
CA SER A 699 -3.21 8.22 -32.94
C SER A 699 -2.53 7.07 -33.65
N PRO A 700 -1.45 6.49 -33.10
CA PRO A 700 -0.85 5.30 -33.68
C PRO A 700 -1.88 4.18 -33.78
N SER A 701 -1.90 3.50 -34.92
CA SER A 701 -2.69 2.29 -35.15
C SER A 701 -1.82 1.06 -35.04
N TYR A 702 -2.40 -0.03 -34.57
CA TYR A 702 -1.70 -1.28 -34.33
C TYR A 702 -2.38 -2.46 -35.01
N LYS A 703 -1.58 -3.53 -35.17
CA LYS A 703 -2.05 -4.85 -35.52
C LYS A 703 -1.53 -5.85 -34.51
N VAL A 704 -2.43 -6.63 -33.93
CA VAL A 704 -2.05 -7.68 -32.97
C VAL A 704 -1.43 -8.86 -33.71
N GLN A 705 -0.20 -9.22 -33.35
CA GLN A 705 0.57 -10.33 -33.90
C GLN A 705 1.15 -11.20 -32.78
N ALA A 706 0.28 -11.75 -31.96
CA ALA A 706 0.67 -12.57 -30.79
C ALA A 706 1.02 -14.04 -31.12
N GLY A 707 0.75 -14.52 -32.35
CA GLY A 707 0.91 -15.93 -32.70
C GLY A 707 -0.06 -16.80 -31.90
N ASP A 708 0.48 -17.82 -31.25
CA ASP A 708 -0.30 -18.75 -30.40
C ASP A 708 -0.49 -18.25 -28.96
N TYR A 709 -0.10 -16.99 -28.68
CA TYR A 709 -0.24 -16.38 -27.36
C TYR A 709 -1.42 -15.42 -27.30
N TYR A 710 -1.94 -15.16 -26.10
CA TYR A 710 -3.01 -14.20 -25.87
C TYR A 710 -2.47 -12.77 -25.81
N SER A 711 -1.40 -12.59 -25.03
CA SER A 711 -0.68 -11.33 -24.90
C SER A 711 0.82 -11.58 -24.67
N ILE A 712 1.67 -10.60 -24.97
CA ILE A 712 3.11 -10.65 -24.74
C ILE A 712 3.52 -9.33 -24.06
N ILE A 713 3.49 -9.33 -22.73
CA ILE A 713 3.76 -8.12 -21.94
C ILE A 713 5.20 -8.12 -21.44
N ASN A 714 5.91 -7.04 -21.73
CA ASN A 714 7.27 -6.82 -21.26
C ASN A 714 7.32 -5.69 -20.23
N LEU A 715 7.92 -5.96 -19.07
CA LEU A 715 8.22 -4.93 -18.08
C LEU A 715 9.53 -4.25 -18.42
N LYS A 716 9.48 -2.95 -18.63
CA LYS A 716 10.65 -2.10 -18.89
C LYS A 716 10.58 -0.81 -18.07
N ASN A 717 11.52 0.09 -18.24
CA ASN A 717 11.51 1.38 -17.55
C ASN A 717 11.10 2.52 -18.48
N THR A 718 10.48 3.55 -17.87
CA THR A 718 10.34 4.89 -18.41
C THR A 718 11.00 5.91 -17.47
N ASN A 719 11.58 6.98 -18.03
CA ASN A 719 12.11 8.13 -17.29
C ASN A 719 11.16 9.34 -17.33
N LYS A 720 9.95 9.14 -17.85
CA LYS A 720 8.93 10.18 -17.93
C LYS A 720 8.08 10.17 -16.66
N GLY A 721 7.73 11.35 -16.22
CA GLY A 721 6.93 11.58 -15.04
C GLY A 721 7.55 12.60 -14.11
N TYR A 722 6.69 13.34 -13.40
CA TYR A 722 7.06 14.28 -12.34
C TYR A 722 5.87 14.56 -11.44
N SER A 723 6.16 15.02 -10.24
CA SER A 723 5.14 15.55 -9.34
C SER A 723 5.70 16.71 -8.53
N TYR A 724 4.82 17.60 -8.08
CA TYR A 724 5.15 18.66 -7.13
C TYR A 724 3.99 18.94 -6.18
N ALA A 725 4.33 19.44 -5.01
CA ALA A 725 3.38 19.95 -4.04
C ALA A 725 3.93 21.20 -3.37
N LEU A 726 3.06 22.19 -3.17
CA LEU A 726 3.30 23.40 -2.39
C LEU A 726 2.31 23.40 -1.25
N SER A 727 2.78 23.43 -0.01
CA SER A 727 1.93 23.44 1.18
C SER A 727 2.19 24.63 2.07
N ALA A 728 1.12 25.18 2.65
CA ALA A 728 1.16 26.16 3.71
C ALA A 728 0.45 25.58 4.94
N LEU A 729 1.12 25.58 6.08
CA LEU A 729 0.60 25.07 7.35
C LEU A 729 0.73 26.15 8.42
N LEU A 730 -0.32 26.37 9.17
CA LEU A 730 -0.37 27.22 10.36
C LEU A 730 -0.72 26.36 11.57
N GLU A 731 0.05 26.51 12.64
CA GLU A 731 -0.15 25.77 13.89
C GLU A 731 -0.12 26.75 15.07
N LYS A 732 -1.02 26.56 16.02
CA LYS A 732 -1.03 27.32 17.28
C LYS A 732 -1.40 26.42 18.43
N HIS A 733 -0.53 26.39 19.41
CA HIS A 733 -0.78 25.81 20.73
C HIS A 733 -1.03 26.92 21.74
N PHE A 734 -2.14 26.80 22.47
CA PHE A 734 -2.48 27.72 23.56
C PHE A 734 -2.26 27.01 24.91
N GLY A 735 -1.64 27.70 25.86
CA GLY A 735 -1.30 27.14 27.16
C GLY A 735 -2.50 26.65 28.01
N PHE A 736 -3.74 27.03 27.63
CA PHE A 736 -4.96 26.53 28.28
C PHE A 736 -5.50 25.23 27.68
N GLY A 737 -4.76 24.57 26.76
CA GLY A 737 -5.08 23.24 26.20
C GLY A 737 -5.84 23.27 24.87
N LEU A 738 -5.85 24.40 24.15
CA LEU A 738 -6.40 24.50 22.79
C LEU A 738 -5.27 24.40 21.76
N ASP A 739 -5.39 23.44 20.84
CA ASP A 739 -4.54 23.23 19.69
C ASP A 739 -5.31 23.51 18.39
N MET A 740 -4.72 24.29 17.50
CA MET A 740 -5.30 24.62 16.21
C MET A 740 -4.27 24.42 15.11
N SER A 741 -4.67 23.80 14.03
CA SER A 741 -3.88 23.73 12.80
C SER A 741 -4.77 23.92 11.57
N ALA A 742 -4.20 24.53 10.54
CA ALA A 742 -4.83 24.67 9.23
C ALA A 742 -3.79 24.57 8.13
N SER A 743 -4.06 23.81 7.09
CA SER A 743 -3.16 23.68 5.94
C SER A 743 -3.89 23.73 4.61
N TYR A 744 -3.19 24.25 3.63
CA TYR A 744 -3.56 24.19 2.23
C TYR A 744 -2.41 23.59 1.44
N THR A 745 -2.72 22.63 0.57
CA THR A 745 -1.74 22.00 -0.34
C THR A 745 -2.24 22.09 -1.77
N PHE A 746 -1.37 22.59 -2.65
CA PHE A 746 -1.54 22.62 -4.09
C PHE A 746 -0.49 21.75 -4.74
N GLY A 747 -0.87 20.91 -5.70
CA GLY A 747 0.11 20.05 -6.38
C GLY A 747 -0.43 19.37 -7.62
N HIS A 748 0.49 18.82 -8.40
CA HIS A 748 0.19 18.03 -9.58
C HIS A 748 1.13 16.85 -9.71
N SER A 749 0.61 15.78 -10.29
CA SER A 749 1.37 14.58 -10.63
C SER A 749 1.04 14.12 -12.04
N LYS A 750 2.08 13.89 -12.85
CA LYS A 750 1.96 13.29 -14.18
C LYS A 750 2.82 12.04 -14.29
N SER A 751 2.25 11.01 -14.90
CA SER A 751 2.89 9.71 -15.12
C SER A 751 2.57 9.16 -16.50
N VAL A 752 3.32 8.16 -16.93
CA VAL A 752 3.02 7.39 -18.16
C VAL A 752 2.12 6.21 -17.82
N ASN A 753 2.37 5.55 -16.69
CA ASN A 753 1.58 4.42 -16.21
C ASN A 753 1.49 4.47 -14.69
N ASP A 754 0.29 4.34 -14.16
CA ASP A 754 0.05 4.45 -12.72
C ASP A 754 0.25 3.13 -11.96
N GLY A 755 0.37 1.99 -12.63
CA GLY A 755 0.62 0.70 -11.98
C GLY A 755 -0.46 0.29 -10.96
N THR A 756 -1.73 0.42 -11.32
CA THR A 756 -2.85 0.19 -10.39
C THR A 756 -3.30 -1.27 -10.28
N SER A 757 -2.89 -2.14 -11.22
CA SER A 757 -3.22 -3.56 -11.23
C SER A 757 -2.07 -4.44 -10.72
N SER A 758 -2.42 -5.64 -10.23
CA SER A 758 -1.46 -6.71 -9.93
C SER A 758 -1.11 -7.57 -11.16
N VAL A 759 -1.90 -7.50 -12.23
CA VAL A 759 -1.72 -8.26 -13.47
C VAL A 759 -1.03 -7.39 -14.51
N ALA A 760 0.06 -7.87 -15.10
CA ALA A 760 0.85 -7.13 -16.07
C ALA A 760 0.03 -6.70 -17.30
N TYR A 761 -0.77 -7.62 -17.86
CA TYR A 761 -1.68 -7.31 -18.96
C TYR A 761 -2.70 -6.20 -18.62
N SER A 762 -3.26 -6.23 -17.42
CA SER A 762 -4.22 -5.21 -16.98
C SER A 762 -3.57 -3.84 -16.75
N ASN A 763 -2.29 -3.80 -16.33
CA ASN A 763 -1.54 -2.54 -16.23
C ASN A 763 -1.31 -1.90 -17.59
N TRP A 764 -1.12 -2.68 -18.64
CA TRP A 764 -1.06 -2.19 -20.01
C TRP A 764 -2.48 -1.83 -20.51
N LYS A 765 -3.44 -2.71 -20.42
CA LYS A 765 -4.79 -2.56 -20.96
C LYS A 765 -5.55 -1.35 -20.42
N TYR A 766 -5.46 -1.08 -19.11
CA TYR A 766 -6.19 0.00 -18.43
C TYR A 766 -5.34 1.28 -18.24
N ASN A 767 -4.25 1.39 -19.02
CA ASN A 767 -3.47 2.61 -19.13
C ASN A 767 -4.02 3.44 -20.29
N TYR A 768 -4.96 4.32 -20.00
CA TYR A 768 -5.61 5.14 -21.00
C TYR A 768 -4.66 6.18 -21.59
N SER A 769 -4.39 6.12 -22.90
CA SER A 769 -3.47 7.00 -23.62
C SER A 769 -3.85 7.09 -25.08
N ARG A 770 -3.27 8.02 -25.83
CA ARG A 770 -3.40 8.09 -27.29
C ARG A 770 -2.54 7.03 -27.96
N ASP A 771 -1.32 6.86 -27.41
CA ASP A 771 -0.39 5.81 -27.82
C ASP A 771 -0.25 4.78 -26.69
N THR A 772 -1.02 3.72 -26.78
CA THR A 772 -1.16 2.70 -25.72
C THR A 772 0.13 1.92 -25.44
N ASN A 773 1.17 2.05 -26.27
CA ASN A 773 2.38 1.23 -26.20
C ASN A 773 3.71 1.99 -26.14
N SER A 774 3.72 3.34 -26.28
CA SER A 774 4.98 4.08 -26.43
C SER A 774 5.80 4.25 -25.15
N GLY A 775 5.16 4.31 -23.99
CA GLY A 775 5.81 4.62 -22.72
C GLY A 775 6.32 6.06 -22.58
N ASN A 776 5.93 6.95 -23.46
CA ASN A 776 6.39 8.34 -23.52
C ASN A 776 5.30 9.39 -23.25
N GLU A 777 4.04 9.02 -23.37
CA GLU A 777 2.91 9.95 -23.22
C GLU A 777 2.63 10.24 -21.75
N LEU A 778 2.71 11.52 -21.36
CA LEU A 778 2.45 11.98 -20.00
C LEU A 778 1.00 12.44 -19.84
N GLY A 779 0.25 11.72 -19.02
CA GLY A 779 -1.06 12.13 -18.54
C GLY A 779 -1.04 12.54 -17.06
N PHE A 780 -2.13 13.17 -16.58
CA PHE A 780 -2.33 13.30 -15.14
C PHE A 780 -2.48 11.93 -14.49
N SER A 781 -1.73 11.72 -13.41
CA SER A 781 -1.83 10.48 -12.64
C SER A 781 -3.23 10.32 -12.02
N LYS A 782 -3.70 9.09 -11.86
CA LYS A 782 -4.90 8.78 -11.07
C LYS A 782 -4.77 9.17 -9.59
N PHE A 783 -3.55 9.44 -9.12
CA PHE A 783 -3.23 9.90 -7.77
C PHE A 783 -3.10 11.43 -7.68
N ASP A 784 -3.36 12.15 -8.77
CA ASP A 784 -3.31 13.61 -8.81
C ASP A 784 -4.53 14.21 -8.09
N ILE A 785 -4.27 14.95 -7.02
CA ILE A 785 -5.27 15.72 -6.26
C ILE A 785 -4.75 17.17 -6.16
N PRO A 786 -5.22 18.07 -7.05
CA PRO A 786 -4.65 19.41 -7.16
C PRO A 786 -4.77 20.26 -5.90
N HIS A 787 -5.90 20.19 -5.22
CA HIS A 787 -6.18 21.06 -4.09
C HIS A 787 -6.60 20.27 -2.87
N ARG A 788 -6.07 20.64 -1.71
CA ARG A 788 -6.48 20.09 -0.43
C ARG A 788 -6.44 21.16 0.65
N VAL A 789 -7.51 21.19 1.44
CA VAL A 789 -7.62 22.00 2.66
C VAL A 789 -7.81 21.08 3.85
N MET A 790 -7.07 21.28 4.90
CA MET A 790 -7.26 20.57 6.16
C MET A 790 -7.26 21.58 7.31
N ALA A 791 -8.13 21.37 8.27
CA ALA A 791 -8.14 22.13 9.52
C ALA A 791 -8.46 21.21 10.69
N GLN A 792 -7.79 21.42 11.81
CA GLN A 792 -8.02 20.69 13.05
C GLN A 792 -8.11 21.68 14.20
N VAL A 793 -9.06 21.44 15.08
CA VAL A 793 -9.19 22.14 16.37
C VAL A 793 -9.37 21.08 17.43
N ALA A 794 -8.49 21.08 18.43
CA ALA A 794 -8.55 20.14 19.55
C ALA A 794 -8.47 20.93 20.86
N TYR A 795 -9.38 20.68 21.78
CA TYR A 795 -9.36 21.26 23.13
C TYR A 795 -9.32 20.19 24.17
N THR A 796 -8.30 20.22 25.02
CA THR A 796 -8.16 19.31 26.16
C THR A 796 -8.27 20.14 27.45
N THR A 797 -9.26 19.82 28.29
CA THR A 797 -9.43 20.51 29.58
C THR A 797 -8.21 20.25 30.48
N PRO A 798 -7.86 21.19 31.36
CA PRO A 798 -7.00 20.87 32.49
C PRO A 798 -7.56 19.67 33.27
N LYS A 799 -6.68 18.92 33.93
CA LYS A 799 -7.11 17.81 34.77
C LYS A 799 -7.99 18.29 35.91
N TYR A 800 -9.15 17.66 36.09
CA TYR A 800 -10.10 17.93 37.16
C TYR A 800 -10.33 16.65 37.98
N TRP A 801 -11.15 16.74 39.02
CA TRP A 801 -11.41 15.63 39.93
C TRP A 801 -10.15 15.01 40.56
N ASN A 802 -9.40 15.84 41.32
CA ASN A 802 -8.12 15.47 41.91
C ASN A 802 -7.04 15.01 40.88
N ASN A 803 -6.98 15.64 39.74
CA ASN A 803 -6.07 15.31 38.63
C ASN A 803 -6.33 13.94 37.98
N TRP A 804 -7.51 13.36 38.20
CA TRP A 804 -7.86 12.05 37.67
C TRP A 804 -8.49 12.08 36.29
N MET A 805 -9.21 13.13 35.91
CA MET A 805 -9.91 13.23 34.63
C MET A 805 -9.49 14.46 33.82
N SER A 806 -9.49 14.33 32.52
CA SER A 806 -9.54 15.40 31.53
C SER A 806 -10.48 15.03 30.39
N THR A 807 -11.04 16.03 29.71
CA THR A 807 -11.91 15.82 28.54
C THR A 807 -11.26 16.45 27.33
N SER A 808 -11.16 15.72 26.22
CA SER A 808 -10.68 16.21 24.94
C SER A 808 -11.82 16.23 23.92
N ILE A 809 -11.96 17.33 23.18
CA ILE A 809 -12.89 17.48 22.06
C ILE A 809 -12.07 17.90 20.84
N SER A 810 -12.17 17.14 19.76
CA SER A 810 -11.47 17.44 18.51
C SER A 810 -12.42 17.46 17.32
N VAL A 811 -12.16 18.38 16.40
CA VAL A 811 -12.87 18.48 15.12
C VAL A 811 -11.83 18.56 14.01
N ILE A 812 -11.98 17.74 12.98
CA ILE A 812 -11.13 17.72 11.79
C ILE A 812 -12.01 18.01 10.58
N TYR A 813 -11.59 18.97 9.77
CA TYR A 813 -12.11 19.21 8.42
C TYR A 813 -11.06 18.77 7.42
N ASN A 814 -11.46 17.99 6.39
CA ASN A 814 -10.60 17.56 5.30
C ASN A 814 -11.37 17.68 3.97
N GLY A 815 -11.04 18.69 3.18
CA GLY A 815 -11.60 18.96 1.86
C GLY A 815 -10.53 18.78 0.78
N PHE A 816 -10.88 18.15 -0.35
CA PHE A 816 -9.95 17.96 -1.46
C PHE A 816 -10.70 17.91 -2.80
N SER A 817 -9.99 18.23 -3.89
CA SER A 817 -10.51 18.09 -5.25
C SER A 817 -10.82 16.62 -5.56
N GLY A 818 -11.78 16.39 -6.44
CA GLY A 818 -12.08 15.05 -6.97
C GLY A 818 -10.89 14.42 -7.69
N ASN A 819 -10.95 13.10 -7.83
CA ASN A 819 -9.96 12.34 -8.60
C ASN A 819 -10.05 12.67 -10.10
N ARG A 820 -8.94 12.58 -10.80
CA ARG A 820 -8.88 12.64 -12.26
C ARG A 820 -9.63 11.47 -12.88
N TYR A 821 -10.26 11.72 -14.01
CA TYR A 821 -10.89 10.70 -14.85
C TYR A 821 -10.49 10.94 -16.30
N SER A 822 -10.57 9.89 -17.11
CA SER A 822 -10.28 9.94 -18.54
C SER A 822 -11.56 9.68 -19.33
N LEU A 823 -11.78 10.46 -20.37
CA LEU A 823 -12.79 10.18 -21.38
C LEU A 823 -12.15 9.31 -22.46
N THR A 824 -12.76 8.18 -22.76
CA THR A 824 -12.25 7.22 -23.74
C THR A 824 -13.23 7.06 -24.90
N MET A 825 -12.70 6.57 -26.02
CA MET A 825 -13.52 6.15 -27.16
C MET A 825 -14.45 5.01 -26.75
N ASN A 826 -15.48 4.78 -27.54
CA ASN A 826 -16.55 3.82 -27.24
C ASN A 826 -16.01 2.43 -26.85
N GLU A 827 -16.49 1.88 -25.73
CA GLU A 827 -16.13 0.53 -25.24
C GLU A 827 -16.57 -0.62 -26.17
N THR A 828 -17.34 -0.36 -27.19
CA THR A 828 -17.79 -1.37 -28.16
C THR A 828 -16.84 -1.56 -29.34
N SER A 829 -15.89 -0.64 -29.56
CA SER A 829 -14.94 -0.67 -30.69
C SER A 829 -13.50 -0.66 -30.25
N ASP A 830 -12.64 -1.39 -30.95
CA ASP A 830 -11.20 -1.31 -30.89
C ASP A 830 -10.76 -0.17 -31.85
N PHE A 831 -10.54 1.02 -31.30
CA PHE A 831 -10.33 2.24 -32.09
C PHE A 831 -8.99 2.23 -32.83
N ASN A 832 -7.92 1.80 -32.16
CA ASN A 832 -6.56 1.85 -32.70
C ASN A 832 -5.99 0.50 -33.13
N GLY A 833 -6.79 -0.57 -33.08
CA GLY A 833 -6.40 -1.91 -33.52
C GLY A 833 -5.47 -2.65 -32.55
N ASP A 834 -5.37 -2.21 -31.30
CA ASP A 834 -4.51 -2.84 -30.28
C ASP A 834 -5.12 -4.10 -29.62
N GLY A 835 -6.29 -4.49 -30.06
CA GLY A 835 -7.03 -5.65 -29.54
C GLY A 835 -7.87 -5.32 -28.30
N GLN A 836 -7.96 -4.04 -27.88
CA GLN A 836 -8.71 -3.61 -26.71
C GLN A 836 -9.79 -2.60 -27.09
N LYS A 837 -10.83 -2.56 -26.26
CA LYS A 837 -11.94 -1.64 -26.43
C LYS A 837 -11.96 -0.65 -25.27
N GLY A 838 -12.25 0.61 -25.56
CA GLY A 838 -12.41 1.64 -24.53
C GLY A 838 -11.14 2.08 -23.79
N ASN A 839 -9.93 1.80 -24.32
CA ASN A 839 -8.67 2.21 -23.73
C ASN A 839 -8.02 3.42 -24.41
N SER A 840 -8.44 3.77 -25.63
CA SER A 840 -7.95 4.94 -26.35
C SER A 840 -8.63 6.21 -25.83
N LEU A 841 -7.85 7.27 -25.57
CA LEU A 841 -8.41 8.56 -25.14
C LEU A 841 -9.26 9.20 -26.23
N LEU A 842 -10.38 9.80 -25.81
CA LEU A 842 -11.18 10.64 -26.66
C LEU A 842 -10.36 11.87 -27.08
N TYR A 843 -10.36 12.17 -28.38
CA TYR A 843 -9.82 13.42 -28.86
C TYR A 843 -10.77 14.57 -28.49
N ILE A 844 -10.24 15.59 -27.84
CA ILE A 844 -10.95 16.82 -27.49
C ILE A 844 -10.23 17.95 -28.26
N PRO A 845 -10.88 18.58 -29.27
CA PRO A 845 -10.29 19.71 -30.00
C PRO A 845 -10.02 20.88 -29.05
N THR A 846 -9.00 21.64 -29.35
CA THR A 846 -8.76 22.94 -28.69
C THR A 846 -9.71 24.00 -29.25
N ASP A 847 -9.85 25.10 -28.55
CA ASP A 847 -10.69 26.23 -29.04
C ASP A 847 -10.21 26.73 -30.40
N GLU A 848 -8.88 26.74 -30.65
CA GLU A 848 -8.27 27.12 -31.94
C GLU A 848 -8.56 26.13 -33.06
N GLU A 849 -8.86 24.89 -32.77
CA GLU A 849 -9.23 23.84 -33.74
C GLU A 849 -10.74 23.78 -34.00
N LEU A 850 -11.54 24.46 -33.18
CA LEU A 850 -12.98 24.58 -33.33
C LEU A 850 -13.37 25.79 -34.17
N ASP A 851 -12.50 26.79 -34.31
CA ASP A 851 -12.64 27.96 -35.17
C ASP A 851 -12.18 27.64 -36.62
#